data_a387341a5046abb5b540d0102a72e920
#
_entry.id   a387341a5046abb5b540d0102a72e920
#
_cell.length_a   1.000
_cell.length_b   1.000
_cell.length_c   1.000
_cell.angle_alpha   90.00
_cell.angle_beta   90.00
_cell.angle_gamma   90.00
#
_symmetry.space_group_name_H-M   'P 1'
#
loop_
_entity.id
_entity.type
_entity.pdbx_description
1 polymer ?
#
loop_
_entity_poly.entity_id
_entity_poly.type
_entity_poly.pdbx_seq_one_letter_code
_entity_poly.pdbx_strand_id
1 'polypeptide(L)'
;MIREAEVVENKVSNGRYLCRACNGKLVDEKTREMKEFLDKAPNASECLAINGPGAGLPLPTSELVGEEAVRNEIWACLVQEKVSKIGVWGMGGVGKTTIMKHIHNDLLKEQRFERVIWVTISKEFNVMKVQDDIADALKLKEDWPREGDKLRRAAILSEMLKNAEKHVLILDDVWDKVSLEEVGIPEPSGSNGCKLVLTTRSEHVCKYMGCKVIKVKPLSEEEALILFLNKVGPNIVQSQTIMPTLKLVVKEFAGLPLTIIVVAGTLKGEEDSLNWKNALRELKERIEKVEGVEAKVIERLKFSFDHLKDEKVKYCFLHCALYPEDFGIEKDEIIECWIEEGFIDDMGTRQEMKDKGRVILKKLEENCLLENITNKSGQPCIKMHDAVREMALSITRMNPRHMIQVGLQLEELPEKEQRSSDIEKVSLMYNSISEISIDVLPTKCQLLTTLLLQENPIKKISISFFINMPCLSVLNLSSTKIKSLPNSISELKNLTTLLLSGCYELRALPCLSMLQELKKLDLSWTRIEEVPDGMDMLIKLRYLDVRVFTLKEISAGLLPKLVHLQHLGFHKDNKRISLKAEEMEPLKKLECLTGHFEDISEFSKFISSMQQSRKNLIKYDLQVGSSFMRATRDKAVTIGGFHDWEGELIMHPIEIQELNILKCHNLRSLVNDNSSFKNAIGLRVWWCEGIECVVSLSSFASSSAHPFQSLEMLDLSELPKLSALIMKDEGIGSATTSTLAPSAAFSHLKEITIDSCSSMKRLLPHWLLPNLQNLEVISVSHCDKVPEILGAPTSEVEEKGSDALIKFHLPKLRKLKLWRLPNLKSICSKSGVMVCDSLQVIQVAGDCYKLKRIPPFVPLVGNGQPFAYAPPSLTIWSLKKWWERLEWDDHPNFKNVVQPLWKLLRNTTGKLPSGYYWETIGEVGAKNTSCHVRTYGYRRILHGDWGYDGFFSSDEDLGSDIQSPFPLIVIV
;
A
#
# COMPACT_ATOMS: atom_id res chain seq x y z
N MET A 1 -9.80 -28.30 2.86
CA MET A 1 -10.75 -28.59 3.97
C MET A 1 -12.10 -27.86 3.82
N ILE A 2 -12.19 -26.50 3.77
CA ILE A 2 -13.47 -25.83 3.58
C ILE A 2 -14.18 -26.25 2.28
N ARG A 3 -13.46 -26.28 1.14
CA ARG A 3 -13.99 -26.78 -0.14
C ARG A 3 -14.36 -28.28 -0.11
N GLU A 4 -13.66 -29.07 0.68
CA GLU A 4 -13.98 -30.51 0.84
C GLU A 4 -15.19 -30.71 1.72
N ALA A 5 -15.38 -29.88 2.75
CA ALA A 5 -16.59 -29.86 3.55
C ALA A 5 -17.83 -29.46 2.71
N GLU A 6 -17.70 -28.43 1.87
CA GLU A 6 -18.75 -28.01 0.91
C GLU A 6 -19.11 -29.12 -0.09
N VAL A 7 -18.12 -29.91 -0.55
CA VAL A 7 -18.34 -31.09 -1.43
C VAL A 7 -19.10 -32.20 -0.70
N VAL A 8 -18.80 -32.42 0.58
CA VAL A 8 -19.53 -33.42 1.40
C VAL A 8 -20.95 -32.93 1.66
N GLU A 9 -21.14 -31.68 2.00
CA GLU A 9 -22.45 -31.07 2.23
C GLU A 9 -23.34 -31.09 0.97
N ASN A 10 -22.77 -30.77 -0.20
CA ASN A 10 -23.46 -30.86 -1.47
C ASN A 10 -23.80 -32.32 -1.87
N LYS A 11 -22.98 -33.32 -1.50
CA LYS A 11 -23.30 -34.73 -1.73
C LYS A 11 -24.41 -35.24 -0.83
N VAL A 12 -24.47 -34.75 0.40
CA VAL A 12 -25.53 -35.08 1.38
C VAL A 12 -26.84 -34.42 0.98
N SER A 13 -26.81 -33.15 0.53
CA SER A 13 -28.00 -32.37 0.16
C SER A 13 -28.66 -32.85 -1.13
N ASN A 14 -27.88 -33.42 -2.08
CA ASN A 14 -28.37 -33.89 -3.39
C ASN A 14 -28.99 -35.29 -3.40
N GLY A 15 -29.34 -35.87 -2.24
CA GLY A 15 -30.29 -37.02 -2.11
C GLY A 15 -29.93 -38.31 -2.85
N ARG A 16 -28.69 -38.49 -3.32
CA ARG A 16 -28.23 -39.78 -3.91
C ARG A 16 -27.83 -40.73 -2.79
N TYR A 17 -28.74 -41.58 -2.41
CA TYR A 17 -28.62 -42.63 -1.41
C TYR A 17 -27.52 -43.62 -1.79
N LEU A 18 -26.33 -43.40 -1.30
CA LEU A 18 -25.31 -44.46 -1.15
C LEU A 18 -24.92 -44.48 0.35
N CYS A 19 -25.45 -45.48 1.04
CA CYS A 19 -25.10 -45.97 2.36
C CYS A 19 -24.90 -44.87 3.46
N ARG A 20 -25.90 -44.63 4.30
CA ARG A 20 -25.80 -43.79 5.49
C ARG A 20 -24.60 -44.11 6.41
N ALA A 21 -24.15 -45.36 6.45
CA ALA A 21 -22.99 -45.79 7.23
C ALA A 21 -21.65 -45.34 6.64
N CYS A 22 -21.52 -45.20 5.30
CA CYS A 22 -20.30 -44.73 4.65
C CYS A 22 -20.17 -43.20 4.79
N ASN A 23 -21.29 -42.47 4.72
CA ASN A 23 -21.28 -41.02 4.93
C ASN A 23 -21.02 -40.65 6.39
N GLY A 24 -21.53 -41.46 7.33
CA GLY A 24 -21.23 -41.29 8.76
C GLY A 24 -19.75 -41.47 9.07
N LYS A 25 -19.11 -42.53 8.53
CA LYS A 25 -17.67 -42.74 8.71
C LYS A 25 -16.82 -41.66 8.10
N LEU A 26 -17.19 -41.10 6.94
CA LEU A 26 -16.48 -40.00 6.29
C LEU A 26 -16.60 -38.69 7.09
N VAL A 27 -17.79 -38.42 7.65
CA VAL A 27 -18.01 -37.27 8.52
C VAL A 27 -17.22 -37.42 9.83
N ASP A 28 -17.21 -38.61 10.44
CA ASP A 28 -16.45 -38.88 11.66
C ASP A 28 -14.94 -38.79 11.42
N GLU A 29 -14.44 -39.27 10.28
CA GLU A 29 -13.04 -39.16 9.87
C GLU A 29 -12.62 -37.70 9.67
N LYS A 30 -13.43 -36.92 8.95
CA LYS A 30 -13.16 -35.49 8.74
C LYS A 30 -13.32 -34.67 10.02
N THR A 31 -14.22 -35.03 10.90
CA THR A 31 -14.35 -34.41 12.22
C THR A 31 -13.15 -34.71 13.10
N ARG A 32 -12.59 -35.90 13.04
CA ARG A 32 -11.35 -36.27 13.74
C ARG A 32 -10.15 -35.51 13.18
N GLU A 33 -9.98 -35.48 11.85
CA GLU A 33 -8.92 -34.69 11.21
C GLU A 33 -9.02 -33.20 11.58
N MET A 34 -10.23 -32.64 11.65
CA MET A 34 -10.45 -31.26 12.03
C MET A 34 -10.13 -31.00 13.50
N LYS A 35 -10.42 -31.95 14.40
CA LYS A 35 -10.01 -31.89 15.81
C LYS A 35 -8.49 -31.96 15.95
N GLU A 36 -7.83 -32.91 15.27
CA GLU A 36 -6.38 -33.02 15.27
C GLU A 36 -5.69 -31.78 14.68
N PHE A 37 -6.33 -31.10 13.70
CA PHE A 37 -5.84 -29.84 13.14
C PHE A 37 -6.03 -28.68 14.11
N LEU A 38 -7.15 -28.64 14.85
CA LEU A 38 -7.40 -27.63 15.90
C LEU A 38 -6.49 -27.83 17.11
N ASP A 39 -6.18 -29.08 17.47
CA ASP A 39 -5.26 -29.42 18.56
C ASP A 39 -3.78 -29.13 18.19
N LYS A 40 -3.44 -29.15 16.90
CA LYS A 40 -2.12 -28.78 16.35
C LYS A 40 -2.05 -27.31 15.92
N ALA A 41 -3.17 -26.60 15.84
CA ALA A 41 -3.18 -25.16 15.60
C ALA A 41 -2.52 -24.46 16.79
N PRO A 42 -1.47 -23.63 16.57
CA PRO A 42 -0.95 -22.80 17.65
C PRO A 42 -2.11 -22.00 18.22
N ASN A 43 -2.23 -21.97 19.56
CA ASN A 43 -3.27 -21.24 20.25
C ASN A 43 -3.39 -19.85 19.64
N ALA A 44 -4.58 -19.43 19.23
CA ALA A 44 -4.82 -18.12 18.61
C ALA A 44 -4.34 -16.94 19.48
N SER A 45 -4.10 -17.16 20.77
CA SER A 45 -3.45 -16.25 21.70
C SER A 45 -1.94 -16.08 21.45
N GLU A 46 -1.26 -17.06 20.82
CA GLU A 46 0.17 -16.94 20.48
C GLU A 46 0.39 -16.21 19.14
N CYS A 47 -0.57 -16.24 18.22
CA CYS A 47 -0.45 -15.55 16.92
C CYS A 47 -0.78 -14.04 16.95
N LEU A 48 -1.27 -13.50 18.07
CA LEU A 48 -1.62 -12.08 18.25
C LEU A 48 -0.96 -11.45 19.48
N ALA A 49 0.23 -11.88 19.84
CA ALA A 49 1.12 -11.03 20.61
C ALA A 49 1.44 -9.82 19.75
N ILE A 50 0.62 -8.76 19.87
CA ILE A 50 0.97 -7.43 19.39
C ILE A 50 2.23 -7.07 20.15
N ASN A 51 3.36 -7.27 19.50
CA ASN A 51 4.68 -6.95 20.03
C ASN A 51 4.61 -5.52 20.54
N GLY A 52 5.17 -5.27 21.72
CA GLY A 52 5.25 -3.93 22.31
C GLY A 52 5.91 -2.94 21.36
N PRO A 53 5.84 -1.63 21.60
CA PRO A 53 6.39 -0.61 20.72
C PRO A 53 7.92 -0.79 20.59
N GLY A 54 8.37 -1.45 19.51
CA GLY A 54 9.76 -1.74 19.23
C GLY A 54 10.02 -3.06 18.48
N ALA A 55 9.18 -4.06 18.61
CA ALA A 55 9.36 -5.31 17.86
C ALA A 55 9.06 -5.09 16.36
N GLY A 56 9.96 -5.58 15.48
CA GLY A 56 9.79 -5.54 14.02
C GLY A 56 8.52 -6.30 13.58
N LEU A 57 8.10 -6.08 12.34
CA LEU A 57 7.02 -6.85 11.71
C LEU A 57 7.56 -8.20 11.23
N PRO A 58 6.79 -9.31 11.36
CA PRO A 58 7.17 -10.59 10.79
C PRO A 58 7.39 -10.49 9.28
N LEU A 59 8.50 -11.06 8.81
CA LEU A 59 8.80 -11.13 7.38
C LEU A 59 8.06 -12.30 6.73
N PRO A 60 7.59 -12.15 5.47
CA PRO A 60 6.97 -13.26 4.76
C PRO A 60 8.00 -14.37 4.51
N THR A 61 7.65 -15.61 4.87
CA THR A 61 8.50 -16.79 4.73
C THR A 61 7.81 -17.86 3.90
N SER A 62 8.60 -18.59 3.09
CA SER A 62 8.19 -19.84 2.46
C SER A 62 8.46 -21.03 3.40
N GLU A 63 7.86 -22.17 3.11
CA GLU A 63 8.18 -23.41 3.82
C GLU A 63 9.69 -23.75 3.71
N LEU A 64 10.31 -24.07 4.85
CA LEU A 64 11.72 -24.42 4.93
C LEU A 64 11.88 -25.93 4.69
N VAL A 65 12.80 -26.32 3.82
CA VAL A 65 13.13 -27.73 3.58
C VAL A 65 14.63 -27.92 3.85
N GLY A 66 14.98 -28.83 4.77
CA GLY A 66 16.34 -29.33 4.92
C GLY A 66 17.33 -28.48 5.71
N GLU A 67 16.96 -27.32 6.21
CA GLU A 67 17.90 -26.36 6.78
C GLU A 67 17.84 -26.26 8.32
N GLU A 68 17.18 -27.19 9.00
CA GLU A 68 16.98 -27.18 10.45
C GLU A 68 18.30 -27.20 11.24
N ALA A 69 19.27 -27.98 10.79
CA ALA A 69 20.57 -28.08 11.48
C ALA A 69 21.32 -26.74 11.51
N VAL A 70 21.35 -26.04 10.36
CA VAL A 70 21.98 -24.71 10.25
C VAL A 70 21.23 -23.67 11.06
N ARG A 71 19.89 -23.68 11.00
CA ARG A 71 19.03 -22.79 11.79
C ARG A 71 19.29 -22.97 13.29
N ASN A 72 19.38 -24.24 13.76
CA ASN A 72 19.68 -24.54 15.15
C ASN A 72 21.09 -24.10 15.56
N GLU A 73 22.09 -24.22 14.67
CA GLU A 73 23.46 -23.73 14.91
C GLU A 73 23.51 -22.21 15.06
N ILE A 74 22.83 -21.47 14.15
CA ILE A 74 22.73 -20.01 14.22
C ILE A 74 22.00 -19.61 15.52
N TRP A 75 20.91 -20.30 15.85
CA TRP A 75 20.15 -20.05 17.07
C TRP A 75 21.00 -20.26 18.32
N ALA A 76 21.75 -21.36 18.40
CA ALA A 76 22.65 -21.63 19.49
C ALA A 76 23.70 -20.51 19.66
N CYS A 77 24.24 -19.96 18.59
CA CYS A 77 25.15 -18.81 18.63
C CYS A 77 24.50 -17.51 19.09
N LEU A 78 23.23 -17.26 18.69
CA LEU A 78 22.48 -16.09 19.13
C LEU A 78 22.21 -16.10 20.64
N VAL A 79 22.01 -17.28 21.23
CA VAL A 79 21.76 -17.46 22.66
C VAL A 79 23.03 -17.38 23.49
N GLN A 80 24.22 -17.74 22.95
CA GLN A 80 25.50 -17.71 23.66
C GLN A 80 26.01 -16.28 23.87
N GLU A 81 26.25 -15.87 25.11
CA GLU A 81 26.75 -14.53 25.45
C GLU A 81 28.13 -14.22 24.86
N LYS A 82 29.00 -15.22 24.74
CA LYS A 82 30.39 -15.06 24.24
C LYS A 82 30.46 -14.78 22.73
N VAL A 83 29.40 -15.08 21.96
CA VAL A 83 29.35 -14.86 20.51
C VAL A 83 28.59 -13.58 20.23
N SER A 84 29.25 -12.52 19.83
CA SER A 84 28.61 -11.22 19.48
C SER A 84 28.42 -11.01 17.98
N LYS A 85 29.24 -11.66 17.14
CA LYS A 85 29.18 -11.56 15.68
C LYS A 85 29.05 -12.94 15.03
N ILE A 86 28.11 -13.13 14.17
CA ILE A 86 27.79 -14.38 13.46
C ILE A 86 27.82 -14.12 11.97
N GLY A 87 28.61 -14.90 11.21
CA GLY A 87 28.68 -14.81 9.76
C GLY A 87 28.13 -16.07 9.10
N VAL A 88 27.03 -15.94 8.39
CA VAL A 88 26.36 -17.03 7.66
C VAL A 88 26.76 -16.94 6.20
N TRP A 89 27.55 -17.89 5.70
CA TRP A 89 28.04 -17.84 4.33
C TRP A 89 27.65 -19.06 3.48
N GLY A 90 27.59 -18.85 2.20
CA GLY A 90 27.28 -19.90 1.24
C GLY A 90 26.96 -19.34 -0.15
N MET A 91 26.84 -20.19 -1.13
CA MET A 91 26.58 -19.82 -2.54
C MET A 91 25.33 -18.96 -2.71
N GLY A 92 25.27 -18.22 -3.83
CA GLY A 92 24.05 -17.57 -4.29
C GLY A 92 22.90 -18.57 -4.46
N GLY A 93 21.71 -18.26 -3.95
CA GLY A 93 20.55 -19.14 -4.08
C GLY A 93 20.52 -20.37 -3.18
N VAL A 94 21.46 -20.50 -2.20
CA VAL A 94 21.52 -21.65 -1.25
C VAL A 94 20.53 -21.52 -0.07
N GLY A 95 19.80 -20.42 0.04
CA GLY A 95 18.75 -20.23 1.07
C GLY A 95 19.15 -19.40 2.28
N LYS A 96 20.30 -18.72 2.31
CA LYS A 96 20.78 -17.89 3.45
C LYS A 96 19.72 -16.91 3.95
N THR A 97 19.19 -16.10 3.06
CA THR A 97 18.15 -15.10 3.36
C THR A 97 16.87 -15.75 3.88
N THR A 98 16.47 -16.90 3.34
CA THR A 98 15.29 -17.65 3.78
C THR A 98 15.46 -18.14 5.22
N ILE A 99 16.61 -18.78 5.55
CA ILE A 99 16.94 -19.20 6.93
C ILE A 99 16.87 -18.00 7.88
N MET A 100 17.50 -16.89 7.49
CA MET A 100 17.55 -15.70 8.34
C MET A 100 16.18 -15.05 8.54
N LYS A 101 15.28 -15.09 7.55
CA LYS A 101 13.87 -14.61 7.71
C LYS A 101 13.12 -15.46 8.75
N HIS A 102 13.31 -16.78 8.74
CA HIS A 102 12.74 -17.66 9.78
C HIS A 102 13.29 -17.31 11.17
N ILE A 103 14.63 -17.16 11.28
CA ILE A 103 15.28 -16.76 12.53
C ILE A 103 14.79 -15.40 13.02
N HIS A 104 14.67 -14.42 12.13
CA HIS A 104 14.10 -13.10 12.43
C HIS A 104 12.71 -13.23 13.06
N ASN A 105 11.82 -14.00 12.43
CA ASN A 105 10.46 -14.18 12.91
C ASN A 105 10.40 -14.91 14.25
N ASP A 106 11.32 -15.85 14.49
CA ASP A 106 11.41 -16.55 15.78
C ASP A 106 11.96 -15.64 16.88
N LEU A 107 12.94 -14.79 16.57
CA LEU A 107 13.46 -13.78 17.51
C LEU A 107 12.36 -12.80 17.95
N LEU A 108 11.43 -12.44 17.03
CA LEU A 108 10.29 -11.58 17.38
C LEU A 108 9.31 -12.23 18.35
N LYS A 109 9.18 -13.58 18.32
CA LYS A 109 8.31 -14.33 19.24
C LYS A 109 8.90 -14.47 20.64
N GLU A 110 10.23 -14.62 20.75
CA GLU A 110 10.88 -14.96 22.01
C GLU A 110 11.08 -13.81 23.01
N GLN A 111 10.80 -12.57 22.67
CA GLN A 111 10.93 -11.38 23.55
C GLN A 111 12.28 -11.24 24.29
N ARG A 112 13.30 -12.01 23.87
CA ARG A 112 14.64 -11.98 24.47
C ARG A 112 15.44 -10.74 24.08
N PHE A 113 15.16 -10.21 22.91
CA PHE A 113 15.73 -8.99 22.38
C PHE A 113 14.64 -7.94 22.26
N GLU A 114 14.95 -6.71 22.63
CA GLU A 114 14.00 -5.59 22.53
C GLU A 114 13.70 -5.24 21.07
N ARG A 115 14.72 -5.37 20.21
CA ARG A 115 14.61 -5.03 18.79
C ARG A 115 15.34 -6.05 17.91
N VAL A 116 14.75 -6.35 16.78
CA VAL A 116 15.37 -7.09 15.67
C VAL A 116 15.34 -6.18 14.44
N ILE A 117 16.52 -5.78 13.97
CA ILE A 117 16.71 -4.83 12.87
C ILE A 117 17.22 -5.60 11.66
N TRP A 118 16.54 -5.48 10.54
CA TRP A 118 16.93 -6.09 9.26
C TRP A 118 17.33 -5.04 8.24
N VAL A 119 18.52 -5.17 7.67
CA VAL A 119 19.03 -4.31 6.59
C VAL A 119 19.65 -5.17 5.50
N THR A 120 19.25 -4.96 4.25
CA THR A 120 19.86 -5.63 3.09
C THR A 120 20.96 -4.74 2.51
N ILE A 121 22.14 -5.31 2.33
CA ILE A 121 23.31 -4.62 1.78
C ILE A 121 23.42 -4.95 0.30
N SER A 122 23.16 -3.99 -0.56
CA SER A 122 23.35 -4.17 -2.01
C SER A 122 24.85 -4.28 -2.36
N LYS A 123 25.15 -4.89 -3.50
CA LYS A 123 26.50 -5.10 -4.01
C LYS A 123 27.31 -3.79 -4.08
N GLU A 124 26.66 -2.73 -4.49
CA GLU A 124 27.18 -1.37 -4.44
C GLU A 124 26.86 -0.74 -3.09
N PHE A 125 27.80 -0.89 -2.16
CA PHE A 125 27.64 -0.42 -0.79
C PHE A 125 27.49 1.10 -0.71
N ASN A 126 26.33 1.55 -0.20
CA ASN A 126 26.04 2.95 0.06
C ASN A 126 25.81 3.17 1.56
N VAL A 127 26.77 3.81 2.24
CA VAL A 127 26.71 4.11 3.69
C VAL A 127 25.43 4.86 4.04
N MET A 128 25.06 5.88 3.26
CA MET A 128 23.88 6.71 3.56
C MET A 128 22.58 5.91 3.46
N LYS A 129 22.44 5.03 2.46
CA LYS A 129 21.28 4.15 2.31
C LYS A 129 21.16 3.19 3.50
N VAL A 130 22.28 2.58 3.91
CA VAL A 130 22.30 1.69 5.08
C VAL A 130 21.93 2.46 6.35
N GLN A 131 22.43 3.69 6.51
CA GLN A 131 22.04 4.57 7.61
C GLN A 131 20.56 4.90 7.60
N ASP A 132 19.96 5.17 6.42
CA ASP A 132 18.52 5.42 6.27
C ASP A 132 17.70 4.18 6.65
N ASP A 133 18.09 2.99 6.17
CA ASP A 133 17.38 1.75 6.48
C ASP A 133 17.40 1.42 7.98
N ILE A 134 18.54 1.68 8.66
CA ILE A 134 18.65 1.52 10.13
C ILE A 134 17.77 2.58 10.82
N ALA A 135 17.84 3.84 10.40
CA ALA A 135 17.05 4.93 10.98
C ALA A 135 15.53 4.68 10.82
N ASP A 136 15.10 4.18 9.66
CA ASP A 136 13.71 3.76 9.41
C ASP A 136 13.27 2.65 10.37
N ALA A 137 14.13 1.61 10.56
CA ALA A 137 13.85 0.51 11.48
C ALA A 137 13.77 1.00 12.94
N LEU A 138 14.57 2.01 13.30
CA LEU A 138 14.54 2.68 14.60
C LEU A 138 13.42 3.72 14.72
N LYS A 139 12.69 4.04 13.62
CA LYS A 139 11.63 5.05 13.53
C LYS A 139 12.09 6.49 13.82
N LEU A 140 13.30 6.85 13.42
CA LEU A 140 13.93 8.16 13.59
C LEU A 140 13.47 9.15 12.50
N LYS A 141 12.16 9.45 12.38
CA LYS A 141 11.64 10.26 11.27
C LYS A 141 11.81 11.78 11.44
N GLU A 142 11.70 12.30 12.65
CA GLU A 142 11.63 13.75 12.92
C GLU A 142 13.00 14.41 13.09
N ASP A 143 13.97 13.69 13.64
CA ASP A 143 15.32 14.21 13.94
C ASP A 143 16.40 13.70 12.97
N TRP A 144 16.00 12.94 11.91
CA TRP A 144 16.95 12.31 11.00
C TRP A 144 17.42 13.30 9.92
N PRO A 145 18.73 13.63 9.82
CA PRO A 145 19.24 14.52 8.80
C PRO A 145 19.04 13.97 7.38
N ARG A 146 18.30 14.68 6.56
CA ARG A 146 17.98 14.24 5.17
C ARG A 146 19.11 14.47 4.18
N GLU A 147 20.02 15.42 4.43
CA GLU A 147 21.15 15.73 3.54
C GLU A 147 22.50 15.82 4.28
N GLY A 148 23.51 15.22 3.69
CA GLY A 148 24.91 15.71 3.61
C GLY A 148 25.89 15.25 4.66
N ASP A 149 25.59 14.99 5.91
CA ASP A 149 26.62 14.71 6.93
C ASP A 149 26.62 13.26 7.40
N LYS A 150 27.40 12.40 6.69
CA LYS A 150 27.57 10.99 7.01
C LYS A 150 28.04 10.77 8.46
N LEU A 151 28.95 11.64 8.98
CA LEU A 151 29.48 11.51 10.34
C LEU A 151 28.44 11.84 11.40
N ARG A 152 27.64 12.89 11.18
CA ARG A 152 26.55 13.25 12.09
C ARG A 152 25.49 12.16 12.14
N ARG A 153 25.12 11.59 10.99
CA ARG A 153 24.18 10.46 10.89
C ARG A 153 24.71 9.23 11.62
N ALA A 154 26.00 8.89 11.42
CA ALA A 154 26.65 7.80 12.14
C ALA A 154 26.65 8.01 13.66
N ALA A 155 26.92 9.24 14.13
CA ALA A 155 26.91 9.57 15.55
C ALA A 155 25.52 9.38 16.18
N ILE A 156 24.45 9.84 15.51
CA ILE A 156 23.04 9.67 15.94
C ILE A 156 22.70 8.17 16.03
N LEU A 157 23.01 7.39 14.99
CA LEU A 157 22.74 5.95 14.99
C LEU A 157 23.50 5.23 16.10
N SER A 158 24.79 5.58 16.30
CA SER A 158 25.61 4.98 17.35
C SER A 158 25.05 5.26 18.74
N GLU A 159 24.58 6.48 19.00
CA GLU A 159 23.95 6.83 20.27
C GLU A 159 22.63 6.06 20.49
N MET A 160 21.75 6.03 19.45
CA MET A 160 20.47 5.33 19.52
C MET A 160 20.61 3.82 19.70
N LEU A 161 21.58 3.20 19.01
CA LEU A 161 21.87 1.76 19.15
C LEU A 161 22.55 1.42 20.48
N LYS A 162 23.38 2.32 21.06
CA LYS A 162 23.95 2.15 22.41
C LYS A 162 22.90 2.27 23.51
N ASN A 163 21.90 3.15 23.31
CA ASN A 163 20.82 3.35 24.27
C ASN A 163 19.71 2.30 24.14
N ALA A 164 19.66 1.57 23.01
CA ALA A 164 18.79 0.42 22.89
C ALA A 164 19.33 -0.72 23.76
N GLU A 165 18.45 -1.33 24.55
CA GLU A 165 18.79 -2.53 25.32
C GLU A 165 19.21 -3.67 24.38
N LYS A 166 19.07 -4.92 24.75
CA LYS A 166 19.47 -6.07 23.93
C LYS A 166 18.81 -6.05 22.54
N HIS A 167 19.61 -5.96 21.46
CA HIS A 167 19.11 -5.97 20.09
C HIS A 167 19.91 -6.89 19.16
N VAL A 168 19.29 -7.32 18.08
CA VAL A 168 19.93 -8.07 16.99
C VAL A 168 19.87 -7.22 15.72
N LEU A 169 21.03 -6.99 15.11
CA LEU A 169 21.17 -6.37 13.81
C LEU A 169 21.52 -7.44 12.76
N ILE A 170 20.68 -7.62 11.76
CA ILE A 170 20.89 -8.54 10.64
C ILE A 170 21.28 -7.74 9.41
N LEU A 171 22.49 -7.94 8.90
CA LEU A 171 22.99 -7.41 7.64
C LEU A 171 22.91 -8.52 6.58
N ASP A 172 21.91 -8.45 5.70
CA ASP A 172 21.68 -9.48 4.68
C ASP A 172 22.43 -9.15 3.40
N ASP A 173 23.02 -10.16 2.75
CA ASP A 173 23.77 -10.13 1.49
C ASP A 173 24.98 -9.16 1.46
N VAL A 174 25.87 -9.27 2.45
CA VAL A 174 27.10 -8.46 2.54
C VAL A 174 28.12 -8.97 1.52
N TRP A 175 28.59 -8.10 0.61
CA TRP A 175 29.51 -8.45 -0.47
C TRP A 175 30.98 -8.20 -0.12
N ASP A 176 31.26 -7.16 0.66
CA ASP A 176 32.60 -6.78 1.10
C ASP A 176 32.59 -6.32 2.56
N LYS A 177 33.75 -5.94 3.08
CA LYS A 177 33.88 -5.42 4.44
C LYS A 177 33.02 -4.16 4.63
N VAL A 178 32.14 -4.19 5.63
CA VAL A 178 31.38 -3.03 6.08
C VAL A 178 32.09 -2.38 7.26
N SER A 179 32.42 -1.08 7.14
CA SER A 179 32.91 -0.29 8.26
C SER A 179 31.74 0.02 9.20
N LEU A 180 31.68 -0.68 10.35
CA LEU A 180 30.62 -0.48 11.33
C LEU A 180 30.64 0.95 11.88
N GLU A 181 31.82 1.54 12.04
CA GLU A 181 32.00 2.91 12.51
C GLU A 181 31.46 3.95 11.55
N GLU A 182 31.72 3.83 10.24
CA GLU A 182 31.20 4.75 9.22
C GLU A 182 29.68 4.70 9.10
N VAL A 183 29.09 3.52 9.32
CA VAL A 183 27.61 3.37 9.34
C VAL A 183 27.04 3.92 10.64
N GLY A 184 27.80 3.91 11.74
CA GLY A 184 27.34 4.27 13.08
C GLY A 184 26.82 3.08 13.87
N ILE A 185 27.26 1.85 13.55
CA ILE A 185 26.92 0.64 14.30
C ILE A 185 27.97 0.46 15.39
N PRO A 186 27.59 0.48 16.69
CA PRO A 186 28.49 0.20 17.79
C PRO A 186 29.08 -1.21 17.69
N GLU A 187 30.37 -1.38 18.06
CA GLU A 187 30.98 -2.69 18.05
C GLU A 187 30.22 -3.65 18.98
N PRO A 188 29.69 -4.76 18.45
CA PRO A 188 28.94 -5.73 19.24
C PRO A 188 29.86 -6.41 20.27
N SER A 189 29.46 -6.44 21.53
CA SER A 189 30.19 -7.08 22.61
C SER A 189 29.28 -7.88 23.53
N GLY A 190 29.80 -8.88 24.22
CA GLY A 190 29.02 -9.65 25.20
C GLY A 190 28.46 -8.80 26.33
N SER A 191 29.10 -7.66 26.64
CA SER A 191 28.69 -6.77 27.74
C SER A 191 27.51 -5.87 27.39
N ASN A 192 27.30 -5.49 26.11
CA ASN A 192 26.20 -4.63 25.70
C ASN A 192 24.96 -5.40 25.21
N GLY A 193 25.01 -6.74 25.20
CA GLY A 193 23.90 -7.60 24.77
C GLY A 193 23.52 -7.51 23.30
N CYS A 194 24.31 -6.77 22.47
CA CYS A 194 24.07 -6.61 21.05
C CYS A 194 24.61 -7.78 20.26
N LYS A 195 23.86 -8.22 19.23
CA LYS A 195 24.27 -9.25 18.28
C LYS A 195 24.28 -8.71 16.86
N LEU A 196 25.36 -8.99 16.13
CA LEU A 196 25.45 -8.74 14.71
C LEU A 196 25.41 -10.08 13.97
N VAL A 197 24.46 -10.24 13.05
CA VAL A 197 24.42 -11.38 12.13
C VAL A 197 24.59 -10.85 10.73
N LEU A 198 25.50 -11.40 9.95
CA LEU A 198 25.62 -11.07 8.53
C LEU A 198 25.47 -12.33 7.66
N THR A 199 24.87 -12.16 6.50
CA THR A 199 24.88 -13.17 5.44
C THR A 199 25.79 -12.72 4.31
N THR A 200 26.49 -13.64 3.67
CA THR A 200 27.42 -13.34 2.57
C THR A 200 27.66 -14.55 1.67
N ARG A 201 28.12 -14.32 0.46
CA ARG A 201 28.61 -15.36 -0.44
C ARG A 201 30.06 -15.76 -0.16
N SER A 202 30.82 -14.94 0.59
CA SER A 202 32.26 -15.09 0.85
C SER A 202 32.59 -15.44 2.30
N GLU A 203 33.26 -16.55 2.53
CA GLU A 203 33.81 -16.89 3.84
C GLU A 203 34.80 -15.83 4.33
N HIS A 204 35.56 -15.23 3.40
CA HIS A 204 36.56 -14.21 3.71
C HIS A 204 35.94 -12.99 4.38
N VAL A 205 34.76 -12.54 3.91
CA VAL A 205 34.02 -11.43 4.54
C VAL A 205 33.66 -11.75 5.99
N CYS A 206 33.20 -12.98 6.29
CA CYS A 206 32.89 -13.39 7.65
C CYS A 206 34.12 -13.30 8.54
N LYS A 207 35.26 -13.82 8.07
CA LYS A 207 36.54 -13.82 8.82
C LYS A 207 37.05 -12.39 9.03
N TYR A 208 36.96 -11.57 8.01
CA TYR A 208 37.43 -10.17 8.04
C TYR A 208 36.61 -9.30 9.01
N MET A 209 35.30 -9.57 9.09
CA MET A 209 34.41 -8.92 10.06
C MET A 209 34.53 -9.49 11.49
N GLY A 210 35.37 -10.50 11.72
CA GLY A 210 35.58 -11.12 13.02
C GLY A 210 34.39 -11.97 13.50
N CYS A 211 33.65 -12.57 12.58
CA CYS A 211 32.45 -13.34 12.87
C CYS A 211 32.77 -14.80 13.20
N LYS A 212 31.95 -15.43 14.05
CA LYS A 212 31.86 -16.90 14.08
C LYS A 212 31.22 -17.34 12.78
N VAL A 213 31.98 -18.16 12.02
CA VAL A 213 31.62 -18.57 10.66
C VAL A 213 30.68 -19.79 10.67
N ILE A 214 29.56 -19.72 10.01
CA ILE A 214 28.59 -20.81 9.79
C ILE A 214 28.37 -20.98 8.29
N LYS A 215 28.60 -22.19 7.77
CA LYS A 215 28.44 -22.51 6.35
C LYS A 215 27.08 -23.12 6.07
N VAL A 216 26.33 -22.48 5.14
CA VAL A 216 25.11 -23.09 4.57
C VAL A 216 25.53 -24.00 3.41
N LYS A 217 25.17 -25.27 3.51
CA LYS A 217 25.43 -26.28 2.47
C LYS A 217 24.24 -26.39 1.53
N PRO A 218 24.43 -26.80 0.26
CA PRO A 218 23.32 -27.23 -0.59
C PRO A 218 22.50 -28.37 0.06
N LEU A 219 21.25 -28.48 -0.34
CA LEU A 219 20.34 -29.56 0.11
C LEU A 219 20.87 -30.93 -0.28
N SER A 220 20.55 -31.94 0.51
CA SER A 220 20.76 -33.35 0.15
C SER A 220 19.88 -33.73 -1.05
N GLU A 221 20.15 -34.90 -1.69
CA GLU A 221 19.35 -35.35 -2.81
C GLU A 221 17.87 -35.57 -2.40
N GLU A 222 17.63 -36.06 -1.19
CA GLU A 222 16.29 -36.28 -0.63
C GLU A 222 15.55 -34.96 -0.38
N GLU A 223 16.20 -33.98 0.26
CA GLU A 223 15.64 -32.65 0.54
C GLU A 223 15.38 -31.89 -0.77
N ALA A 224 16.29 -31.97 -1.74
CA ALA A 224 16.13 -31.38 -3.06
C ALA A 224 14.93 -31.96 -3.79
N LEU A 225 14.71 -33.29 -3.69
CA LEU A 225 13.56 -33.96 -4.26
C LEU A 225 12.25 -33.50 -3.59
N ILE A 226 12.23 -33.40 -2.27
CA ILE A 226 11.05 -32.91 -1.54
C ILE A 226 10.71 -31.48 -1.98
N LEU A 227 11.70 -30.57 -2.04
CA LEU A 227 11.48 -29.20 -2.47
C LEU A 227 10.94 -29.13 -3.91
N PHE A 228 11.47 -29.94 -4.81
CA PHE A 228 11.04 -30.01 -6.20
C PHE A 228 9.59 -30.51 -6.30
N LEU A 229 9.24 -31.59 -5.62
CA LEU A 229 7.91 -32.20 -5.63
C LEU A 229 6.84 -31.26 -5.06
N ASN A 230 7.18 -30.48 -4.04
CA ASN A 230 6.28 -29.46 -3.48
C ASN A 230 5.93 -28.34 -4.49
N LYS A 231 6.79 -28.10 -5.49
CA LYS A 231 6.62 -27.03 -6.49
C LYS A 231 6.00 -27.50 -7.81
N VAL A 232 6.37 -28.70 -8.28
CA VAL A 232 5.98 -29.19 -9.62
C VAL A 232 4.51 -29.57 -9.74
N GLY A 233 3.85 -29.93 -8.64
CA GLY A 233 2.43 -30.22 -8.56
C GLY A 233 2.07 -31.69 -8.33
N PRO A 234 0.86 -31.96 -7.77
CA PRO A 234 0.46 -33.28 -7.29
C PRO A 234 0.30 -34.34 -8.41
N ASN A 235 -0.12 -33.94 -9.60
CA ASN A 235 -0.33 -34.89 -10.72
C ASN A 235 0.96 -35.58 -11.14
N ILE A 236 2.07 -34.83 -11.12
CA ILE A 236 3.39 -35.33 -11.52
C ILE A 236 3.96 -36.25 -10.44
N VAL A 237 3.71 -35.98 -9.19
CA VAL A 237 4.13 -36.77 -8.03
C VAL A 237 3.59 -38.18 -8.10
N GLN A 238 2.40 -38.39 -8.68
CA GLN A 238 1.72 -39.68 -8.81
C GLN A 238 2.14 -40.46 -10.07
N SER A 239 2.88 -39.85 -11.01
CA SER A 239 3.27 -40.46 -12.27
C SER A 239 4.47 -41.41 -12.11
N GLN A 240 4.23 -42.72 -12.22
CA GLN A 240 5.29 -43.72 -12.16
C GLN A 240 6.25 -43.65 -13.38
N THR A 241 5.79 -43.12 -14.50
CA THR A 241 6.58 -43.02 -15.76
C THR A 241 7.55 -41.84 -15.73
N ILE A 242 7.19 -40.75 -15.07
CA ILE A 242 7.99 -39.52 -14.99
C ILE A 242 9.00 -39.59 -13.84
N MET A 243 8.63 -40.18 -12.73
CA MET A 243 9.41 -40.17 -11.49
C MET A 243 10.89 -40.58 -11.63
N PRO A 244 11.27 -41.62 -12.39
CA PRO A 244 12.68 -41.98 -12.57
C PRO A 244 13.50 -40.86 -13.25
N THR A 245 12.94 -40.23 -14.30
CA THR A 245 13.60 -39.14 -15.03
C THR A 245 13.64 -37.87 -14.18
N LEU A 246 12.56 -37.56 -13.44
CA LEU A 246 12.48 -36.43 -12.52
C LEU A 246 13.60 -36.47 -11.47
N LYS A 247 13.86 -37.62 -10.85
CA LYS A 247 14.97 -37.77 -9.89
C LYS A 247 16.33 -37.45 -10.52
N LEU A 248 16.55 -37.80 -11.77
CA LEU A 248 17.77 -37.49 -12.52
C LEU A 248 17.85 -35.98 -12.82
N VAL A 249 16.72 -35.36 -13.17
CA VAL A 249 16.64 -33.88 -13.35
C VAL A 249 16.99 -33.15 -12.06
N VAL A 250 16.42 -33.57 -10.90
CA VAL A 250 16.70 -32.96 -9.60
C VAL A 250 18.18 -33.06 -9.23
N LYS A 251 18.84 -34.15 -9.59
CA LYS A 251 20.30 -34.37 -9.34
C LYS A 251 21.15 -33.32 -10.08
N GLU A 252 20.72 -32.86 -11.27
CA GLU A 252 21.46 -31.85 -12.04
C GLU A 252 21.47 -30.46 -11.36
N PHE A 253 20.59 -30.19 -10.36
CA PHE A 253 20.55 -28.92 -9.64
C PHE A 253 21.59 -28.80 -8.52
N ALA A 254 22.32 -29.89 -8.22
CA ALA A 254 23.36 -29.94 -7.17
C ALA A 254 22.85 -29.40 -5.79
N GLY A 255 21.60 -29.66 -5.46
CA GLY A 255 20.98 -29.26 -4.18
C GLY A 255 20.76 -27.77 -3.99
N LEU A 256 20.82 -26.92 -5.03
CA LEU A 256 20.62 -25.48 -4.91
C LEU A 256 19.12 -25.12 -4.92
N PRO A 257 18.55 -24.63 -3.81
CA PRO A 257 17.11 -24.32 -3.69
C PRO A 257 16.57 -23.44 -4.79
N LEU A 258 17.28 -22.36 -5.14
CA LEU A 258 16.83 -21.45 -6.19
C LEU A 258 16.68 -22.14 -7.55
N THR A 259 17.69 -22.92 -7.99
CA THR A 259 17.62 -23.62 -9.28
C THR A 259 16.53 -24.67 -9.28
N ILE A 260 16.33 -25.36 -8.15
CA ILE A 260 15.25 -26.33 -7.96
C ILE A 260 13.89 -25.66 -8.12
N ILE A 261 13.66 -24.54 -7.45
CA ILE A 261 12.38 -23.82 -7.48
C ILE A 261 12.08 -23.26 -8.87
N VAL A 262 13.06 -22.63 -9.52
CA VAL A 262 12.90 -22.01 -10.84
C VAL A 262 12.62 -23.06 -11.92
N VAL A 263 13.37 -24.15 -11.96
CA VAL A 263 13.16 -25.20 -12.96
C VAL A 263 11.89 -26.02 -12.66
N ALA A 264 11.57 -26.25 -11.39
CA ALA A 264 10.29 -26.86 -11.02
C ALA A 264 9.09 -26.02 -11.47
N GLY A 265 9.19 -24.68 -11.36
CA GLY A 265 8.18 -23.75 -11.89
C GLY A 265 7.99 -23.88 -13.40
N THR A 266 9.09 -24.02 -14.14
CA THR A 266 9.09 -24.21 -15.60
C THR A 266 8.46 -25.52 -16.03
N LEU A 267 8.73 -26.62 -15.30
CA LEU A 267 8.23 -27.97 -15.58
C LEU A 267 6.89 -28.28 -14.87
N LYS A 268 6.28 -27.29 -14.25
CA LYS A 268 5.03 -27.43 -13.53
C LYS A 268 3.89 -27.82 -14.48
N GLY A 269 3.23 -28.95 -14.18
CA GLY A 269 2.12 -29.46 -14.99
C GLY A 269 2.51 -30.13 -16.29
N GLU A 270 3.81 -30.40 -16.54
CA GLU A 270 4.28 -31.15 -17.69
C GLU A 270 4.05 -32.66 -17.49
N GLU A 271 3.10 -33.24 -18.21
CA GLU A 271 2.68 -34.64 -18.05
C GLU A 271 3.32 -35.58 -19.08
N ASP A 272 4.02 -35.08 -20.10
CA ASP A 272 4.68 -35.87 -21.11
C ASP A 272 6.08 -36.32 -20.68
N SER A 273 6.30 -37.61 -20.57
CA SER A 273 7.59 -38.22 -20.21
C SER A 273 8.71 -37.94 -21.21
N LEU A 274 8.39 -37.66 -22.50
CA LEU A 274 9.39 -37.28 -23.50
C LEU A 274 9.94 -35.89 -23.23
N ASN A 275 9.10 -34.94 -22.81
CA ASN A 275 9.52 -33.59 -22.45
C ASN A 275 10.47 -33.64 -21.27
N TRP A 276 10.23 -34.48 -20.26
CA TRP A 276 11.15 -34.70 -19.14
C TRP A 276 12.50 -35.25 -19.57
N LYS A 277 12.55 -36.23 -20.50
CA LYS A 277 13.80 -36.76 -21.05
C LYS A 277 14.57 -35.69 -21.84
N ASN A 278 13.88 -34.89 -22.62
CA ASN A 278 14.47 -33.77 -23.34
C ASN A 278 15.04 -32.72 -22.38
N ALA A 279 14.29 -32.31 -21.33
CA ALA A 279 14.74 -31.39 -20.30
C ALA A 279 16.02 -31.89 -19.59
N LEU A 280 16.08 -33.17 -19.24
CA LEU A 280 17.27 -33.77 -18.65
C LEU A 280 18.49 -33.71 -19.59
N ARG A 281 18.31 -34.04 -20.88
CA ARG A 281 19.38 -33.95 -21.88
C ARG A 281 19.89 -32.53 -22.02
N GLU A 282 19.00 -31.59 -22.19
CA GLU A 282 19.33 -30.18 -22.36
C GLU A 282 20.06 -29.61 -21.14
N LEU A 283 19.62 -29.90 -19.93
CA LEU A 283 20.27 -29.45 -18.68
C LEU A 283 21.72 -30.02 -18.62
N LYS A 284 21.93 -31.28 -18.92
CA LYS A 284 23.28 -31.93 -18.95
C LYS A 284 24.19 -31.21 -19.95
N GLU A 285 23.75 -31.07 -21.20
CA GLU A 285 24.50 -30.44 -22.26
C GLU A 285 24.91 -29.01 -21.94
N ARG A 286 24.05 -28.25 -21.25
CA ARG A 286 24.32 -26.88 -20.81
C ARG A 286 25.40 -26.84 -19.71
N ILE A 287 25.28 -27.71 -18.71
CA ILE A 287 26.17 -27.78 -17.56
C ILE A 287 27.56 -28.25 -17.97
N GLU A 288 27.65 -29.18 -18.94
CA GLU A 288 28.94 -29.72 -19.46
C GLU A 288 29.74 -28.68 -20.28
N LYS A 289 29.05 -27.67 -20.87
CA LYS A 289 29.69 -26.66 -21.72
C LYS A 289 30.40 -25.56 -20.93
N VAL A 290 30.20 -25.48 -19.62
CA VAL A 290 30.71 -24.39 -18.78
C VAL A 290 31.53 -24.90 -17.61
N GLU A 291 32.58 -24.16 -17.28
CA GLU A 291 33.40 -24.39 -16.10
C GLU A 291 33.05 -23.40 -15.00
N GLY A 292 33.25 -23.82 -13.76
CA GLY A 292 32.96 -23.00 -12.59
C GLY A 292 31.55 -23.17 -12.06
N VAL A 293 31.42 -23.02 -10.77
CA VAL A 293 30.16 -23.29 -10.04
C VAL A 293 29.11 -22.25 -10.37
N GLU A 294 29.49 -20.96 -10.40
CA GLU A 294 28.56 -19.85 -10.69
C GLU A 294 28.04 -19.90 -12.13
N ALA A 295 28.93 -20.18 -13.11
CA ALA A 295 28.53 -20.35 -14.51
C ALA A 295 27.51 -21.50 -14.66
N LYS A 296 27.68 -22.61 -13.95
CA LYS A 296 26.73 -23.72 -13.95
C LYS A 296 25.38 -23.36 -13.34
N VAL A 297 25.34 -22.49 -12.33
CA VAL A 297 24.09 -21.96 -11.77
C VAL A 297 23.36 -21.12 -12.81
N ILE A 298 24.07 -20.20 -13.47
CA ILE A 298 23.51 -19.34 -14.53
C ILE A 298 22.92 -20.18 -15.67
N GLU A 299 23.62 -21.21 -16.14
CA GLU A 299 23.13 -22.07 -17.23
C GLU A 299 21.89 -22.88 -16.85
N ARG A 300 21.78 -23.32 -15.58
CA ARG A 300 20.55 -23.96 -15.08
C ARG A 300 19.36 -22.98 -15.08
N LEU A 301 19.59 -21.73 -14.70
CA LEU A 301 18.56 -20.69 -14.69
C LEU A 301 18.15 -20.28 -16.11
N LYS A 302 19.12 -20.21 -17.07
CA LYS A 302 18.85 -19.95 -18.49
C LYS A 302 17.91 -20.98 -19.12
N PHE A 303 17.94 -22.23 -18.65
CA PHE A 303 16.96 -23.23 -19.07
C PHE A 303 15.53 -22.74 -18.92
N SER A 304 15.19 -22.14 -17.77
CA SER A 304 13.86 -21.61 -17.52
C SER A 304 13.50 -20.39 -18.36
N PHE A 305 14.47 -19.53 -18.62
CA PHE A 305 14.30 -18.37 -19.51
C PHE A 305 14.05 -18.81 -20.97
N ASP A 306 14.81 -19.79 -21.49
CA ASP A 306 14.67 -20.26 -22.86
C ASP A 306 13.34 -21.01 -23.08
N HIS A 307 12.78 -21.62 -22.01
CA HIS A 307 11.46 -22.26 -22.03
C HIS A 307 10.28 -21.27 -21.94
N LEU A 308 10.53 -19.96 -21.83
CA LEU A 308 9.51 -18.94 -22.08
C LEU A 308 9.23 -18.90 -23.58
N LYS A 309 8.15 -19.57 -24.02
CA LYS A 309 7.80 -19.79 -25.44
C LYS A 309 7.56 -18.51 -26.24
N ASP A 310 7.33 -17.38 -25.59
CA ASP A 310 6.97 -16.09 -26.17
C ASP A 310 8.13 -15.09 -26.03
N GLU A 311 8.67 -14.63 -27.15
CA GLU A 311 9.78 -13.67 -27.18
C GLU A 311 9.44 -12.35 -26.48
N LYS A 312 8.17 -11.90 -26.55
CA LYS A 312 7.72 -10.70 -25.84
C LYS A 312 7.78 -10.87 -24.33
N VAL A 313 7.45 -12.07 -23.82
CA VAL A 313 7.60 -12.40 -22.40
C VAL A 313 9.08 -12.40 -21.99
N LYS A 314 9.97 -12.86 -22.86
CA LYS A 314 11.43 -12.79 -22.64
C LYS A 314 11.91 -11.35 -22.52
N TYR A 315 11.46 -10.46 -23.43
CA TYR A 315 11.80 -9.02 -23.37
C TYR A 315 11.23 -8.37 -22.11
N CYS A 316 10.00 -8.69 -21.72
CA CYS A 316 9.41 -8.22 -20.45
C CYS A 316 10.26 -8.62 -19.25
N PHE A 317 10.73 -9.87 -19.21
CA PHE A 317 11.61 -10.36 -18.16
C PHE A 317 12.96 -9.63 -18.14
N LEU A 318 13.65 -9.52 -19.31
CA LEU A 318 14.93 -8.83 -19.42
C LEU A 318 14.84 -7.35 -19.04
N HIS A 319 13.68 -6.72 -19.29
CA HIS A 319 13.44 -5.32 -18.90
C HIS A 319 13.48 -5.12 -17.37
N CYS A 320 13.05 -6.12 -16.59
CA CYS A 320 13.12 -6.03 -15.12
C CYS A 320 14.59 -5.93 -14.61
N ALA A 321 15.57 -6.44 -15.37
CA ALA A 321 16.99 -6.34 -15.02
C ALA A 321 17.58 -4.92 -15.20
N LEU A 322 16.85 -4.01 -15.86
CA LEU A 322 17.23 -2.59 -15.99
C LEU A 322 17.17 -1.84 -14.66
N TYR A 323 16.48 -2.39 -13.64
CA TYR A 323 16.34 -1.81 -12.30
C TYR A 323 17.50 -2.23 -11.39
N PRO A 324 17.74 -1.50 -10.28
CA PRO A 324 18.77 -1.87 -9.30
C PRO A 324 18.55 -3.26 -8.69
N GLU A 325 19.61 -3.82 -8.16
CA GLU A 325 19.57 -5.04 -7.36
C GLU A 325 18.68 -4.82 -6.12
N ASP A 326 17.96 -5.85 -5.73
CA ASP A 326 17.01 -5.82 -4.59
C ASP A 326 15.86 -4.79 -4.67
N PHE A 327 15.70 -4.13 -5.82
CA PHE A 327 14.66 -3.14 -5.99
C PHE A 327 13.27 -3.77 -6.11
N GLY A 328 12.31 -3.24 -5.33
CA GLY A 328 10.90 -3.62 -5.43
C GLY A 328 10.19 -2.78 -6.49
N ILE A 329 10.04 -3.31 -7.70
CA ILE A 329 9.38 -2.62 -8.82
C ILE A 329 7.87 -2.73 -8.64
N GLU A 330 7.15 -1.62 -8.63
CA GLU A 330 5.68 -1.64 -8.57
C GLU A 330 5.09 -2.32 -9.81
N LYS A 331 4.09 -3.20 -9.59
CA LYS A 331 3.52 -4.01 -10.69
C LYS A 331 2.91 -3.17 -11.80
N ASP A 332 2.21 -2.11 -11.45
CA ASP A 332 1.60 -1.23 -12.45
C ASP A 332 2.66 -0.39 -13.19
N GLU A 333 3.75 0.00 -12.53
CA GLU A 333 4.88 0.71 -13.15
C GLU A 333 5.55 -0.14 -14.24
N ILE A 334 5.94 -1.37 -13.91
CA ILE A 334 6.62 -2.24 -14.88
C ILE A 334 5.73 -2.61 -16.06
N ILE A 335 4.42 -2.80 -15.85
CA ILE A 335 3.46 -3.04 -16.93
C ILE A 335 3.39 -1.83 -17.86
N GLU A 336 3.36 -0.62 -17.30
CA GLU A 336 3.39 0.61 -18.09
C GLU A 336 4.68 0.70 -18.92
N CYS A 337 5.85 0.37 -18.35
CA CYS A 337 7.11 0.32 -19.09
C CYS A 337 7.06 -0.69 -20.25
N TRP A 338 6.47 -1.88 -20.05
CA TRP A 338 6.32 -2.87 -21.13
C TRP A 338 5.40 -2.41 -22.25
N ILE A 339 4.34 -1.64 -21.93
CA ILE A 339 3.46 -1.02 -22.93
C ILE A 339 4.22 0.03 -23.72
N GLU A 340 5.03 0.85 -23.04
CA GLU A 340 5.85 1.92 -23.66
C GLU A 340 6.92 1.39 -24.61
N GLU A 341 7.54 0.29 -24.20
CA GLU A 341 8.53 -0.42 -25.01
C GLU A 341 7.93 -1.20 -26.19
N GLY A 342 6.59 -1.32 -26.26
CA GLY A 342 5.89 -2.10 -27.29
C GLY A 342 5.99 -3.61 -27.12
N PHE A 343 6.36 -4.11 -25.93
CA PHE A 343 6.38 -5.55 -25.65
C PHE A 343 4.97 -6.11 -25.49
N ILE A 344 4.01 -5.28 -25.13
CA ILE A 344 2.59 -5.61 -25.10
C ILE A 344 1.96 -5.07 -26.38
N ASP A 345 1.26 -5.95 -27.13
CA ASP A 345 0.59 -5.56 -28.36
C ASP A 345 -0.43 -4.44 -28.12
N ASP A 346 -0.56 -3.57 -29.12
CA ASP A 346 -1.56 -2.54 -29.14
C ASP A 346 -2.96 -3.16 -29.20
N MET A 347 -3.69 -3.06 -28.12
CA MET A 347 -5.06 -3.54 -27.96
C MET A 347 -6.01 -2.35 -28.04
N GLY A 348 -7.31 -2.59 -28.13
CA GLY A 348 -8.30 -1.52 -28.28
C GLY A 348 -8.28 -0.52 -27.13
N THR A 349 -8.00 -0.99 -25.91
CA THR A 349 -7.99 -0.19 -24.70
C THR A 349 -6.68 -0.33 -23.94
N ARG A 350 -6.32 0.71 -23.16
CA ARG A 350 -5.15 0.65 -22.27
C ARG A 350 -5.36 -0.36 -21.14
N GLN A 351 -6.60 -0.54 -20.69
CA GLN A 351 -6.93 -1.54 -19.68
C GLN A 351 -6.67 -2.98 -20.16
N GLU A 352 -7.02 -3.30 -21.41
CA GLU A 352 -6.71 -4.62 -21.99
C GLU A 352 -5.20 -4.86 -22.05
N MET A 353 -4.41 -3.84 -22.42
CA MET A 353 -2.95 -3.91 -22.39
C MET A 353 -2.42 -4.15 -20.98
N LYS A 354 -2.97 -3.46 -19.95
CA LYS A 354 -2.60 -3.70 -18.54
C LYS A 354 -2.96 -5.12 -18.08
N ASP A 355 -4.13 -5.62 -18.46
CA ASP A 355 -4.55 -6.97 -18.11
C ASP A 355 -3.67 -8.03 -18.76
N LYS A 356 -3.23 -7.80 -20.00
CA LYS A 356 -2.20 -8.63 -20.66
C LYS A 356 -0.88 -8.60 -19.89
N GLY A 357 -0.45 -7.41 -19.44
CA GLY A 357 0.74 -7.24 -18.62
C GLY A 357 0.66 -8.02 -17.30
N ARG A 358 -0.52 -8.00 -16.64
CA ARG A 358 -0.76 -8.80 -15.43
C ARG A 358 -0.66 -10.30 -15.67
N VAL A 359 -1.15 -10.78 -16.83
CA VAL A 359 -0.99 -12.19 -17.24
C VAL A 359 0.48 -12.55 -17.42
N ILE A 360 1.28 -11.67 -18.06
CA ILE A 360 2.72 -11.87 -18.22
C ILE A 360 3.42 -11.91 -16.86
N LEU A 361 3.13 -10.96 -15.96
CA LEU A 361 3.67 -10.94 -14.59
C LEU A 361 3.38 -12.25 -13.87
N LYS A 362 2.12 -12.68 -13.88
CA LYS A 362 1.70 -13.92 -13.24
C LYS A 362 2.46 -15.13 -13.78
N LYS A 363 2.69 -15.20 -15.10
CA LYS A 363 3.48 -16.26 -15.71
C LYS A 363 4.94 -16.25 -15.25
N LEU A 364 5.56 -15.07 -15.13
CA LEU A 364 6.94 -14.94 -14.64
C LEU A 364 7.05 -15.27 -13.13
N GLU A 365 6.04 -14.94 -12.32
CA GLU A 365 5.94 -15.33 -10.92
C GLU A 365 5.72 -16.85 -10.75
N GLU A 366 4.87 -17.46 -11.56
CA GLU A 366 4.61 -18.92 -11.55
C GLU A 366 5.85 -19.73 -11.92
N ASN A 367 6.67 -19.22 -12.85
CA ASN A 367 7.97 -19.78 -13.19
C ASN A 367 9.08 -19.43 -12.17
N CYS A 368 8.74 -18.74 -11.09
CA CYS A 368 9.68 -18.31 -10.04
C CYS A 368 10.87 -17.47 -10.55
N LEU A 369 10.71 -16.82 -11.70
CA LEU A 369 11.69 -15.87 -12.25
C LEU A 369 11.55 -14.48 -11.61
N LEU A 370 10.38 -14.16 -11.05
CA LEU A 370 10.11 -12.96 -10.26
C LEU A 370 9.44 -13.34 -8.95
N GLU A 371 9.78 -12.62 -7.89
CA GLU A 371 9.20 -12.74 -6.57
C GLU A 371 8.11 -11.69 -6.36
N ASN A 372 6.97 -12.09 -5.80
CA ASN A 372 5.91 -11.17 -5.40
C ASN A 372 6.19 -10.66 -3.99
N ILE A 373 6.33 -9.35 -3.85
CA ILE A 373 6.58 -8.68 -2.56
C ILE A 373 5.63 -7.50 -2.38
N THR A 374 5.64 -6.91 -1.21
CA THR A 374 4.96 -5.63 -0.93
C THR A 374 5.98 -4.61 -0.44
N ASN A 375 5.89 -3.37 -0.91
CA ASN A 375 6.75 -2.29 -0.42
C ASN A 375 6.33 -1.79 0.99
N LYS A 376 7.11 -0.86 1.57
CA LYS A 376 6.83 -0.26 2.90
C LYS A 376 5.45 0.42 2.98
N SER A 377 4.88 0.83 1.84
CA SER A 377 3.55 1.46 1.73
C SER A 377 2.41 0.44 1.53
N GLY A 378 2.71 -0.88 1.48
CA GLY A 378 1.73 -1.94 1.24
C GLY A 378 1.34 -2.14 -0.22
N GLN A 379 2.05 -1.49 -1.17
CA GLN A 379 1.81 -1.66 -2.61
C GLN A 379 2.40 -2.99 -3.12
N PRO A 380 1.71 -3.68 -4.05
CA PRO A 380 2.21 -4.92 -4.63
C PRO A 380 3.37 -4.64 -5.59
N CYS A 381 4.51 -5.25 -5.32
CA CYS A 381 5.73 -5.11 -6.11
C CYS A 381 6.24 -6.48 -6.58
N ILE A 382 7.12 -6.45 -7.56
CA ILE A 382 7.93 -7.60 -7.96
C ILE A 382 9.39 -7.33 -7.64
N LYS A 383 10.13 -8.39 -7.35
CA LYS A 383 11.58 -8.36 -7.16
C LYS A 383 12.22 -9.49 -7.97
N MET A 384 13.40 -9.22 -8.53
CA MET A 384 14.21 -10.23 -9.19
C MET A 384 15.31 -10.70 -8.23
N HIS A 385 15.41 -12.02 -8.00
CA HIS A 385 16.49 -12.58 -7.18
C HIS A 385 17.85 -12.35 -7.86
N ASP A 386 18.92 -12.04 -7.11
CA ASP A 386 20.24 -11.67 -7.62
C ASP A 386 20.80 -12.64 -8.65
N ALA A 387 20.76 -13.95 -8.39
CA ALA A 387 21.26 -14.92 -9.34
C ALA A 387 20.43 -14.98 -10.64
N VAL A 388 19.11 -14.69 -10.56
CA VAL A 388 18.24 -14.54 -11.73
C VAL A 388 18.56 -13.26 -12.48
N ARG A 389 18.86 -12.18 -11.74
CA ARG A 389 19.35 -10.92 -12.34
C ARG A 389 20.72 -11.08 -13.01
N GLU A 390 21.68 -11.76 -12.38
CA GLU A 390 22.96 -12.10 -12.99
C GLU A 390 22.79 -12.91 -14.29
N MET A 391 21.85 -13.85 -14.32
CA MET A 391 21.49 -14.58 -15.54
C MET A 391 20.94 -13.64 -16.60
N ALA A 392 19.99 -12.75 -16.28
CA ALA A 392 19.43 -11.77 -17.21
C ALA A 392 20.52 -10.83 -17.75
N LEU A 393 21.40 -10.31 -16.88
CA LEU A 393 22.54 -9.48 -17.28
C LEU A 393 23.52 -10.23 -18.17
N SER A 394 23.74 -11.54 -17.96
CA SER A 394 24.61 -12.35 -18.83
C SER A 394 24.05 -12.48 -20.24
N ILE A 395 22.73 -12.55 -20.39
CA ILE A 395 22.04 -12.58 -21.69
C ILE A 395 22.16 -11.22 -22.37
N THR A 396 21.84 -10.13 -21.67
CA THR A 396 21.80 -8.78 -22.22
C THR A 396 23.19 -8.17 -22.51
N ARG A 397 24.28 -8.80 -22.08
CA ARG A 397 25.65 -8.44 -22.51
C ARG A 397 25.94 -8.81 -23.96
N MET A 398 25.23 -9.77 -24.51
CA MET A 398 25.49 -10.35 -25.82
C MET A 398 24.46 -9.93 -26.88
N ASN A 399 23.18 -10.27 -26.65
CA ASN A 399 22.09 -9.95 -27.58
C ASN A 399 20.71 -10.14 -26.89
N PRO A 400 19.85 -9.08 -26.79
CA PRO A 400 20.12 -7.67 -27.11
C PRO A 400 21.20 -7.06 -26.20
N ARG A 401 22.00 -6.11 -26.71
CA ARG A 401 23.07 -5.52 -25.93
C ARG A 401 22.57 -4.36 -25.08
N HIS A 402 22.59 -4.54 -23.77
CA HIS A 402 22.21 -3.51 -22.81
C HIS A 402 23.43 -3.03 -22.01
N MET A 403 23.47 -1.73 -21.72
CA MET A 403 24.40 -1.14 -20.76
C MET A 403 23.60 -0.83 -19.47
N ILE A 404 23.88 -1.56 -18.41
CA ILE A 404 23.15 -1.44 -17.14
C ILE A 404 24.15 -1.13 -16.04
N GLN A 405 24.17 0.12 -15.58
CA GLN A 405 25.03 0.62 -14.51
C GLN A 405 24.17 1.46 -13.54
N VAL A 406 23.44 0.80 -12.70
CA VAL A 406 22.34 1.34 -11.91
C VAL A 406 22.71 1.34 -10.44
N GLY A 407 22.56 2.49 -9.75
CA GLY A 407 22.82 2.58 -8.31
C GLY A 407 24.28 2.53 -7.90
N LEU A 408 25.22 2.72 -8.86
CA LEU A 408 26.68 2.65 -8.64
C LEU A 408 27.29 3.94 -8.08
N GLN A 409 26.47 4.93 -7.75
CA GLN A 409 26.89 6.27 -7.33
C GLN A 409 27.78 6.99 -8.36
N LEU A 410 27.61 6.71 -9.64
CA LEU A 410 28.36 7.37 -10.71
C LEU A 410 28.07 8.87 -10.69
N GLU A 411 29.11 9.69 -10.66
CA GLU A 411 29.00 11.16 -10.73
C GLU A 411 29.00 11.66 -12.18
N GLU A 412 29.56 10.86 -13.08
CA GLU A 412 29.66 11.12 -14.52
C GLU A 412 29.16 9.94 -15.35
N LEU A 413 28.89 10.19 -16.63
CA LEU A 413 28.53 9.10 -17.55
C LEU A 413 29.71 8.14 -17.74
N PRO A 414 29.48 6.81 -17.95
CA PRO A 414 30.55 5.83 -18.16
C PRO A 414 31.50 6.21 -19.28
N GLU A 415 32.78 5.77 -19.26
CA GLU A 415 33.82 6.09 -20.21
C GLU A 415 33.51 5.60 -21.65
N LYS A 416 34.13 6.26 -22.68
CA LYS A 416 33.86 5.97 -24.11
C LYS A 416 34.10 4.49 -24.48
N GLU A 417 35.05 3.83 -23.85
CA GLU A 417 35.43 2.44 -24.14
C GLU A 417 34.36 1.43 -23.73
N GLN A 418 33.52 1.79 -22.78
CA GLN A 418 32.37 0.98 -22.32
C GLN A 418 31.11 1.19 -23.18
N ARG A 419 31.15 2.13 -24.14
CA ARG A 419 29.99 2.53 -24.94
C ARG A 419 30.16 2.07 -26.38
N SER A 420 29.68 0.88 -26.65
CA SER A 420 29.66 0.33 -28.01
C SER A 420 28.50 0.93 -28.81
N SER A 421 28.69 1.08 -30.13
CA SER A 421 27.67 1.61 -31.05
C SER A 421 26.46 0.68 -31.26
N ASP A 422 26.54 -0.55 -30.79
CA ASP A 422 25.52 -1.61 -30.89
C ASP A 422 24.64 -1.75 -29.65
N ILE A 423 24.72 -0.81 -28.68
CA ILE A 423 23.89 -0.80 -27.50
C ILE A 423 22.45 -0.39 -27.86
N GLU A 424 21.49 -1.20 -27.47
CA GLU A 424 20.05 -0.96 -27.70
C GLU A 424 19.38 -0.25 -26.52
N LYS A 425 19.80 -0.57 -25.26
CA LYS A 425 19.23 0.01 -24.05
C LYS A 425 20.31 0.45 -23.08
N VAL A 426 20.08 1.61 -22.47
CA VAL A 426 20.97 2.17 -21.45
C VAL A 426 20.13 2.45 -20.20
N SER A 427 20.57 1.92 -19.06
CA SER A 427 20.02 2.27 -17.77
C SER A 427 21.13 2.76 -16.84
N LEU A 428 21.02 4.02 -16.43
CA LEU A 428 21.89 4.72 -15.49
C LEU A 428 21.08 5.31 -14.32
N MET A 429 19.92 4.76 -14.05
CA MET A 429 19.04 5.26 -12.97
C MET A 429 19.68 5.12 -11.60
N TYR A 430 19.22 5.93 -10.64
CA TYR A 430 19.67 5.91 -9.24
C TYR A 430 21.18 6.10 -9.04
N ASN A 431 21.83 6.96 -9.86
CA ASN A 431 23.22 7.39 -9.69
C ASN A 431 23.30 8.83 -9.17
N SER A 432 24.51 9.38 -9.11
CA SER A 432 24.82 10.75 -8.66
C SER A 432 25.20 11.69 -9.79
N ILE A 433 24.78 11.39 -11.04
CA ILE A 433 25.15 12.16 -12.23
C ILE A 433 24.51 13.54 -12.14
N SER A 434 25.33 14.59 -12.12
CA SER A 434 24.87 15.98 -11.97
C SER A 434 24.80 16.76 -13.27
N GLU A 435 25.63 16.43 -14.27
CA GLU A 435 25.66 17.08 -15.58
C GLU A 435 25.94 16.07 -16.69
N ILE A 436 25.38 16.32 -17.87
CA ILE A 436 25.62 15.55 -19.08
C ILE A 436 26.33 16.46 -20.09
N SER A 437 27.65 16.26 -20.25
CA SER A 437 28.49 17.04 -21.18
C SER A 437 28.53 16.43 -22.57
N ILE A 438 29.04 17.21 -23.56
CA ILE A 438 29.06 16.84 -24.99
C ILE A 438 30.05 15.71 -25.31
N ASP A 439 31.17 15.67 -24.59
CA ASP A 439 32.32 14.83 -24.98
C ASP A 439 32.11 13.35 -24.58
N VAL A 440 30.99 13.03 -24.04
CA VAL A 440 30.77 11.80 -23.28
C VAL A 440 30.02 10.70 -24.07
N LEU A 441 29.42 10.99 -25.22
CA LEU A 441 28.72 9.96 -26.02
C LEU A 441 29.51 9.51 -27.25
N PRO A 442 29.34 8.21 -27.66
CA PRO A 442 29.84 7.78 -28.96
C PRO A 442 29.26 8.65 -30.07
N THR A 443 30.03 8.86 -31.11
CA THR A 443 29.64 9.70 -32.25
C THR A 443 28.39 9.24 -32.98
N LYS A 444 27.88 8.01 -32.72
CA LYS A 444 26.61 7.50 -33.27
C LYS A 444 26.05 6.37 -32.37
N CYS A 445 25.01 6.63 -31.60
CA CYS A 445 24.19 5.58 -30.89
C CYS A 445 22.99 5.19 -31.76
N GLN A 446 23.26 4.57 -32.92
CA GLN A 446 22.23 4.34 -33.96
C GLN A 446 21.19 3.31 -33.58
N LEU A 447 21.49 2.37 -32.67
CA LEU A 447 20.59 1.30 -32.23
C LEU A 447 19.91 1.59 -30.89
N LEU A 448 20.27 2.69 -30.22
CA LEU A 448 19.74 3.03 -28.92
C LEU A 448 18.25 3.37 -29.00
N THR A 449 17.42 2.50 -28.40
CA THR A 449 15.97 2.66 -28.34
C THR A 449 15.49 3.19 -26.99
N THR A 450 16.20 2.89 -25.90
CA THR A 450 15.76 3.20 -24.53
C THR A 450 16.89 3.82 -23.72
N LEU A 451 16.61 4.99 -23.11
CA LEU A 451 17.54 5.69 -22.23
C LEU A 451 16.85 6.04 -20.90
N LEU A 452 17.30 5.40 -19.83
CA LEU A 452 16.77 5.56 -18.47
C LEU A 452 17.78 6.29 -17.60
N LEU A 453 17.46 7.52 -17.21
CA LEU A 453 18.29 8.44 -16.42
C LEU A 453 17.59 8.93 -15.14
N GLN A 454 16.41 8.37 -14.83
CA GLN A 454 15.62 8.80 -13.68
C GLN A 454 16.36 8.64 -12.35
N GLU A 455 15.95 9.44 -11.36
CA GLU A 455 16.52 9.44 -10.00
C GLU A 455 18.02 9.80 -9.97
N ASN A 456 18.46 10.70 -10.89
CA ASN A 456 19.78 11.33 -10.89
C ASN A 456 19.64 12.82 -10.59
N PRO A 457 20.58 13.45 -9.87
CA PRO A 457 20.54 14.90 -9.62
C PRO A 457 20.96 15.74 -10.83
N ILE A 458 20.62 15.32 -12.07
CA ILE A 458 21.01 15.99 -13.32
C ILE A 458 20.40 17.39 -13.37
N LYS A 459 21.26 18.42 -13.47
CA LYS A 459 20.86 19.82 -13.56
C LYS A 459 20.93 20.36 -14.98
N LYS A 460 21.85 19.82 -15.80
CA LYS A 460 22.16 20.35 -17.14
C LYS A 460 22.44 19.21 -18.10
N ILE A 461 21.85 19.31 -19.30
CA ILE A 461 22.08 18.42 -20.44
C ILE A 461 22.66 19.26 -21.57
N SER A 462 23.71 18.78 -22.21
CA SER A 462 24.37 19.47 -23.33
C SER A 462 23.43 19.72 -24.50
N ILE A 463 23.61 20.83 -25.16
CA ILE A 463 22.77 21.31 -26.30
C ILE A 463 22.68 20.27 -27.42
N SER A 464 23.74 19.52 -27.69
CA SER A 464 23.81 18.53 -28.77
C SER A 464 23.60 17.08 -28.34
N PHE A 465 23.24 16.83 -27.08
CA PHE A 465 23.19 15.48 -26.52
C PHE A 465 22.34 14.50 -27.33
N PHE A 466 21.16 14.91 -27.78
CA PHE A 466 20.21 14.04 -28.46
C PHE A 466 20.43 13.86 -29.96
N ILE A 467 21.34 14.64 -30.59
CA ILE A 467 21.56 14.62 -32.07
C ILE A 467 21.97 13.23 -32.58
N ASN A 468 22.69 12.45 -31.75
CA ASN A 468 23.29 11.19 -32.17
C ASN A 468 22.43 9.96 -31.83
N MET A 469 21.15 10.13 -31.49
CA MET A 469 20.25 9.06 -31.05
C MET A 469 18.97 8.93 -31.90
N PRO A 470 19.08 8.70 -33.22
CA PRO A 470 17.93 8.78 -34.13
C PRO A 470 16.87 7.71 -33.87
N CYS A 471 17.22 6.57 -33.25
CA CYS A 471 16.31 5.47 -32.96
C CYS A 471 15.69 5.52 -31.56
N LEU A 472 16.00 6.55 -30.75
CA LEU A 472 15.51 6.63 -29.40
C LEU A 472 13.98 6.73 -29.38
N SER A 473 13.33 5.76 -28.73
CA SER A 473 11.87 5.66 -28.58
C SER A 473 11.39 5.93 -27.15
N VAL A 474 12.19 5.58 -26.14
CA VAL A 474 11.84 5.79 -24.72
C VAL A 474 12.94 6.60 -24.03
N LEU A 475 12.57 7.77 -23.51
CA LEU A 475 13.43 8.63 -22.70
C LEU A 475 12.78 8.88 -21.33
N ASN A 476 13.48 8.46 -20.27
CA ASN A 476 13.05 8.71 -18.89
C ASN A 476 14.07 9.57 -18.14
N LEU A 477 13.66 10.78 -17.80
CA LEU A 477 14.40 11.77 -17.01
C LEU A 477 13.64 12.11 -15.70
N SER A 478 12.71 11.27 -15.29
CA SER A 478 11.88 11.53 -14.10
C SER A 478 12.73 11.72 -12.84
N SER A 479 12.29 12.56 -11.93
CA SER A 479 12.98 12.86 -10.65
C SER A 479 14.40 13.38 -10.84
N THR A 480 14.66 14.16 -11.91
CA THR A 480 15.93 14.88 -12.11
C THR A 480 15.77 16.37 -11.72
N LYS A 481 16.91 17.08 -11.59
CA LYS A 481 16.94 18.52 -11.23
C LYS A 481 17.12 19.44 -12.47
N ILE A 482 16.69 18.96 -13.66
CA ILE A 482 16.76 19.76 -14.90
C ILE A 482 15.83 20.97 -14.81
N LYS A 483 16.29 22.12 -15.34
CA LYS A 483 15.47 23.35 -15.44
C LYS A 483 14.83 23.52 -16.81
N SER A 484 15.45 22.96 -17.85
CA SER A 484 14.97 22.93 -19.23
C SER A 484 15.59 21.77 -19.98
N LEU A 485 14.99 21.36 -21.09
CA LEU A 485 15.59 20.44 -22.06
C LEU A 485 16.28 21.22 -23.19
N PRO A 486 17.34 20.67 -23.79
CA PRO A 486 17.96 21.29 -24.97
C PRO A 486 17.08 21.13 -26.21
N ASN A 487 17.19 22.07 -27.17
CA ASN A 487 16.41 22.05 -28.41
C ASN A 487 16.65 20.81 -29.27
N SER A 488 17.81 20.12 -29.09
CA SER A 488 18.11 18.87 -29.81
C SER A 488 17.14 17.72 -29.47
N ILE A 489 16.26 17.85 -28.48
CA ILE A 489 15.18 16.89 -28.24
C ILE A 489 14.28 16.74 -29.48
N SER A 490 14.12 17.78 -30.27
CA SER A 490 13.33 17.78 -31.52
C SER A 490 13.87 16.86 -32.62
N GLU A 491 15.14 16.45 -32.51
CA GLU A 491 15.77 15.49 -33.45
C GLU A 491 15.31 14.03 -33.17
N LEU A 492 14.70 13.76 -32.01
CA LEU A 492 14.23 12.43 -31.64
C LEU A 492 12.88 12.11 -32.30
N LYS A 493 12.84 12.06 -33.62
CA LYS A 493 11.60 11.89 -34.42
C LYS A 493 10.89 10.55 -34.16
N ASN A 494 11.59 9.53 -33.65
CA ASN A 494 11.07 8.22 -33.30
C ASN A 494 10.62 8.10 -31.82
N LEU A 495 10.71 9.20 -31.06
CA LEU A 495 10.37 9.20 -29.65
C LEU A 495 8.86 8.93 -29.46
N THR A 496 8.55 7.83 -28.79
CA THR A 496 7.18 7.44 -28.45
C THR A 496 6.82 7.78 -27.00
N THR A 497 7.81 7.85 -26.12
CA THR A 497 7.63 8.06 -24.69
C THR A 497 8.63 9.04 -24.13
N LEU A 498 8.13 10.10 -23.49
CA LEU A 498 8.90 11.11 -22.76
C LEU A 498 8.39 11.24 -21.34
N LEU A 499 9.22 10.83 -20.34
CA LEU A 499 8.88 10.88 -18.94
C LEU A 499 9.74 11.91 -18.23
N LEU A 500 9.08 12.90 -17.62
CA LEU A 500 9.66 14.02 -16.88
C LEU A 500 9.00 14.22 -15.52
N SER A 501 8.25 13.20 -15.04
CA SER A 501 7.55 13.26 -13.77
C SER A 501 8.52 13.55 -12.61
N GLY A 502 8.14 14.44 -11.68
CA GLY A 502 8.97 14.76 -10.52
C GLY A 502 10.21 15.62 -10.81
N CYS A 503 10.32 16.21 -12.01
CA CYS A 503 11.36 17.22 -12.31
C CYS A 503 10.95 18.57 -11.72
N TYR A 504 11.10 18.72 -10.42
CA TYR A 504 10.57 19.88 -9.67
C TYR A 504 11.19 21.24 -10.01
N GLU A 505 12.31 21.27 -10.76
CA GLU A 505 12.92 22.51 -11.21
C GLU A 505 12.60 22.85 -12.68
N LEU A 506 11.95 21.94 -13.42
CA LEU A 506 11.61 22.09 -14.83
C LEU A 506 10.48 23.11 -15.02
N ARG A 507 10.78 24.23 -15.69
CA ARG A 507 9.84 25.35 -15.89
C ARG A 507 9.32 25.52 -17.30
N ALA A 508 10.08 25.06 -18.30
CA ALA A 508 9.71 25.15 -19.70
C ALA A 508 10.28 23.98 -20.51
N LEU A 509 9.61 23.66 -21.58
CA LEU A 509 10.05 22.70 -22.59
C LEU A 509 10.24 23.39 -23.92
N PRO A 510 11.19 22.94 -24.78
CA PRO A 510 11.27 23.38 -26.15
C PRO A 510 10.05 22.95 -26.98
N CYS A 511 9.88 23.47 -28.16
CA CYS A 511 8.81 23.08 -29.06
C CYS A 511 8.83 21.56 -29.36
N LEU A 512 7.68 20.89 -29.17
CA LEU A 512 7.52 19.44 -29.33
C LEU A 512 6.92 19.04 -30.70
N SER A 513 6.68 19.97 -31.62
CA SER A 513 5.99 19.73 -32.89
C SER A 513 6.62 18.66 -33.78
N MET A 514 7.93 18.41 -33.62
CA MET A 514 8.69 17.40 -34.40
C MET A 514 8.52 15.98 -33.84
N LEU A 515 8.04 15.82 -32.60
CA LEU A 515 7.91 14.53 -31.94
C LEU A 515 6.56 13.85 -32.28
N GLN A 516 6.25 13.73 -33.57
CA GLN A 516 4.92 13.29 -34.04
C GLN A 516 4.60 11.82 -33.76
N GLU A 517 5.59 11.00 -33.38
CA GLU A 517 5.39 9.62 -32.94
C GLU A 517 5.07 9.50 -31.45
N LEU A 518 5.05 10.63 -30.71
CA LEU A 518 4.86 10.60 -29.26
C LEU A 518 3.48 10.07 -28.88
N LYS A 519 3.48 9.00 -28.07
CA LYS A 519 2.27 8.33 -27.54
C LYS A 519 2.06 8.62 -26.05
N LYS A 520 3.17 8.87 -25.31
CA LYS A 520 3.11 9.17 -23.88
C LYS A 520 3.97 10.38 -23.52
N LEU A 521 3.36 11.33 -22.83
CA LEU A 521 4.01 12.50 -22.25
C LEU A 521 3.58 12.62 -20.78
N ASP A 522 4.55 12.50 -19.88
CA ASP A 522 4.33 12.67 -18.44
C ASP A 522 5.14 13.87 -17.93
N LEU A 523 4.43 14.93 -17.58
CA LEU A 523 4.96 16.18 -17.03
C LEU A 523 4.49 16.38 -15.57
N SER A 524 3.93 15.35 -14.95
CA SER A 524 3.39 15.45 -13.60
C SER A 524 4.47 15.88 -12.59
N TRP A 525 4.08 16.72 -11.63
CA TRP A 525 4.98 17.21 -10.58
C TRP A 525 6.19 18.01 -11.09
N THR A 526 6.07 18.66 -12.26
CA THR A 526 7.02 19.68 -12.72
C THR A 526 6.56 21.07 -12.31
N ARG A 527 7.33 22.11 -12.68
CA ARG A 527 6.96 23.52 -12.46
C ARG A 527 6.73 24.28 -13.78
N ILE A 528 6.29 23.59 -14.83
CA ILE A 528 5.94 24.27 -16.07
C ILE A 528 4.76 25.24 -15.84
N GLU A 529 4.83 26.40 -16.47
CA GLU A 529 3.82 27.45 -16.34
C GLU A 529 2.89 27.53 -17.54
N GLU A 530 3.36 27.07 -18.71
CA GLU A 530 2.65 27.10 -19.98
C GLU A 530 2.71 25.73 -20.67
N VAL A 531 1.69 25.39 -21.44
CA VAL A 531 1.69 24.18 -22.25
C VAL A 531 2.79 24.30 -23.33
N PRO A 532 3.64 23.27 -23.52
CA PRO A 532 4.70 23.34 -24.50
C PRO A 532 4.18 23.59 -25.92
N ASP A 533 4.88 24.45 -26.67
CA ASP A 533 4.57 24.71 -28.08
C ASP A 533 4.58 23.43 -28.91
N GLY A 534 3.68 23.35 -29.89
CA GLY A 534 3.59 22.22 -30.82
C GLY A 534 2.93 20.97 -30.25
N MET A 535 2.33 21.01 -29.05
CA MET A 535 1.56 19.89 -28.51
C MET A 535 0.35 19.54 -29.37
N ASP A 536 -0.22 20.49 -30.07
CA ASP A 536 -1.33 20.31 -30.98
C ASP A 536 -1.00 19.46 -32.23
N MET A 537 0.29 19.24 -32.50
CA MET A 537 0.80 18.35 -33.55
C MET A 537 0.97 16.91 -33.09
N LEU A 538 0.87 16.64 -31.78
CA LEU A 538 1.08 15.31 -31.20
C LEU A 538 -0.19 14.44 -31.28
N ILE A 539 -0.73 14.29 -32.48
CA ILE A 539 -2.02 13.63 -32.73
C ILE A 539 -2.05 12.14 -32.33
N LYS A 540 -0.88 11.47 -32.21
CA LYS A 540 -0.75 10.08 -31.77
C LYS A 540 -0.76 9.91 -30.26
N LEU A 541 -0.82 11.01 -29.50
CA LEU A 541 -0.74 10.99 -28.05
C LEU A 541 -1.91 10.21 -27.43
N ARG A 542 -1.59 9.23 -26.56
CA ARG A 542 -2.56 8.38 -25.86
C ARG A 542 -2.55 8.63 -24.35
N TYR A 543 -1.42 9.08 -23.83
CA TYR A 543 -1.25 9.36 -22.40
C TYR A 543 -0.67 10.76 -22.24
N LEU A 544 -1.39 11.62 -21.56
CA LEU A 544 -0.98 12.97 -21.19
C LEU A 544 -1.22 13.18 -19.70
N ASP A 545 -0.15 13.35 -18.95
CA ASP A 545 -0.23 13.73 -17.55
C ASP A 545 0.45 15.08 -17.34
N VAL A 546 -0.37 16.07 -17.06
CA VAL A 546 0.04 17.46 -16.75
C VAL A 546 -0.51 17.87 -15.39
N ARG A 547 -0.40 16.98 -14.40
CA ARG A 547 -0.71 17.29 -13.00
C ARG A 547 0.34 18.25 -12.42
N VAL A 548 0.32 19.47 -12.91
CA VAL A 548 1.23 20.56 -12.60
C VAL A 548 0.47 21.67 -11.88
N PHE A 549 0.94 22.06 -10.71
CA PHE A 549 0.29 23.10 -9.92
C PHE A 549 0.48 24.52 -10.49
N THR A 550 1.61 24.76 -11.17
CA THR A 550 2.01 26.07 -11.69
C THR A 550 1.42 26.41 -13.05
N LEU A 551 0.81 25.46 -13.75
CA LEU A 551 0.24 25.66 -15.09
C LEU A 551 -0.84 26.76 -15.05
N LYS A 552 -0.71 27.76 -15.92
CA LYS A 552 -1.57 28.95 -15.96
C LYS A 552 -2.83 28.73 -16.76
N GLU A 553 -2.70 28.13 -17.93
CA GLU A 553 -3.84 27.91 -18.86
C GLU A 553 -3.56 26.74 -19.80
N ILE A 554 -4.60 26.24 -20.44
CA ILE A 554 -4.55 25.30 -21.55
C ILE A 554 -5.02 26.07 -22.77
N SER A 555 -4.27 25.99 -23.87
CA SER A 555 -4.65 26.64 -25.14
C SER A 555 -5.98 26.09 -25.61
N ALA A 556 -6.95 26.98 -25.87
CA ALA A 556 -8.26 26.58 -26.38
C ALA A 556 -8.14 25.78 -27.68
N GLY A 557 -8.87 24.69 -27.81
CA GLY A 557 -8.85 23.81 -28.97
C GLY A 557 -7.66 22.85 -29.03
N LEU A 558 -6.81 22.77 -27.98
CA LEU A 558 -5.74 21.77 -27.92
C LEU A 558 -6.32 20.37 -27.73
N LEU A 559 -7.14 20.18 -26.69
CA LEU A 559 -7.69 18.86 -26.34
C LEU A 559 -8.49 18.20 -27.48
N PRO A 560 -9.34 18.94 -28.25
CA PRO A 560 -10.05 18.37 -29.39
C PRO A 560 -9.19 17.77 -30.49
N LYS A 561 -7.92 18.20 -30.62
CA LYS A 561 -6.97 17.63 -31.59
C LYS A 561 -6.38 16.30 -31.18
N LEU A 562 -6.36 16.01 -29.87
CA LEU A 562 -5.70 14.83 -29.28
C LEU A 562 -6.69 13.64 -29.18
N VAL A 563 -7.35 13.29 -30.27
CA VAL A 563 -8.46 12.32 -30.35
C VAL A 563 -8.11 10.89 -29.93
N HIS A 564 -6.83 10.58 -29.84
CA HIS A 564 -6.36 9.25 -29.41
C HIS A 564 -6.09 9.12 -27.91
N LEU A 565 -6.29 10.19 -27.13
CA LEU A 565 -6.07 10.14 -25.69
C LEU A 565 -6.92 9.07 -25.00
N GLN A 566 -6.24 8.24 -24.21
CA GLN A 566 -6.78 7.22 -23.30
C GLN A 566 -6.62 7.63 -21.84
N HIS A 567 -5.58 8.40 -21.52
CA HIS A 567 -5.32 8.95 -20.19
C HIS A 567 -5.08 10.45 -20.25
N LEU A 568 -5.79 11.20 -19.42
CA LEU A 568 -5.63 12.65 -19.27
C LEU A 568 -5.62 13.02 -17.79
N GLY A 569 -4.54 13.67 -17.35
CA GLY A 569 -4.38 14.10 -15.97
C GLY A 569 -4.06 15.58 -15.84
N PHE A 570 -4.88 16.33 -15.09
CA PHE A 570 -4.61 17.70 -14.63
C PHE A 570 -4.60 17.77 -13.11
N HIS A 571 -3.89 18.74 -12.53
CA HIS A 571 -3.87 18.94 -11.10
C HIS A 571 -5.21 19.52 -10.62
N LYS A 572 -5.93 18.79 -9.82
CA LYS A 572 -7.29 19.12 -9.39
C LYS A 572 -7.39 20.41 -8.56
N ASP A 573 -6.34 20.74 -7.81
CA ASP A 573 -6.29 21.94 -6.95
C ASP A 573 -5.83 23.19 -7.72
N ASN A 574 -5.46 23.03 -8.99
CA ASN A 574 -5.14 24.16 -9.86
C ASN A 574 -6.43 24.77 -10.45
N LYS A 575 -7.01 25.73 -9.73
CA LYS A 575 -8.23 26.43 -10.10
C LYS A 575 -8.16 27.21 -11.42
N ARG A 576 -6.95 27.45 -11.97
CA ARG A 576 -6.77 28.13 -13.25
C ARG A 576 -7.11 27.25 -14.43
N ILE A 577 -7.04 25.91 -14.23
CA ILE A 577 -7.32 24.93 -15.27
C ILE A 577 -8.69 24.33 -15.02
N SER A 578 -9.67 24.73 -15.83
CA SER A 578 -11.01 24.15 -15.82
C SER A 578 -11.29 23.41 -17.11
N LEU A 579 -11.78 22.18 -17.00
CA LEU A 579 -12.20 21.37 -18.15
C LEU A 579 -13.55 21.87 -18.68
N LYS A 580 -13.67 21.96 -19.99
CA LYS A 580 -14.92 22.31 -20.67
C LYS A 580 -15.49 21.08 -21.38
N ALA A 581 -16.79 20.87 -21.25
CA ALA A 581 -17.47 19.70 -21.83
C ALA A 581 -17.27 19.62 -23.35
N GLU A 582 -17.32 20.74 -24.06
CA GLU A 582 -17.13 20.84 -25.52
C GLU A 582 -15.74 20.37 -25.96
N GLU A 583 -14.69 20.68 -25.18
CA GLU A 583 -13.31 20.27 -25.50
C GLU A 583 -13.06 18.79 -25.23
N MET A 584 -13.83 18.21 -24.31
CA MET A 584 -13.72 16.79 -23.94
C MET A 584 -14.54 15.86 -24.86
N GLU A 585 -15.54 16.36 -25.58
CA GLU A 585 -16.43 15.56 -26.43
C GLU A 585 -15.70 14.75 -27.52
N PRO A 586 -14.67 15.30 -28.26
CA PRO A 586 -13.93 14.54 -29.26
C PRO A 586 -13.06 13.40 -28.70
N LEU A 587 -12.74 13.39 -27.39
CA LEU A 587 -11.88 12.41 -26.75
C LEU A 587 -12.58 11.07 -26.53
N LYS A 588 -13.00 10.41 -27.59
CA LYS A 588 -13.83 9.18 -27.52
C LYS A 588 -13.10 7.95 -27.01
N LYS A 589 -11.77 7.96 -26.95
CA LYS A 589 -10.94 6.85 -26.44
C LYS A 589 -10.50 7.01 -24.98
N LEU A 590 -10.93 8.08 -24.32
CA LEU A 590 -10.52 8.38 -22.95
C LEU A 590 -11.03 7.30 -21.98
N GLU A 591 -10.13 6.71 -21.20
CA GLU A 591 -10.37 5.67 -20.19
C GLU A 591 -10.13 6.19 -18.77
N CYS A 592 -9.12 7.08 -18.62
CA CYS A 592 -8.72 7.65 -17.34
C CYS A 592 -8.76 9.17 -17.39
N LEU A 593 -9.40 9.81 -16.41
CA LEU A 593 -9.50 11.27 -16.32
C LEU A 593 -9.28 11.75 -14.89
N THR A 594 -8.31 12.66 -14.73
CA THR A 594 -8.16 13.45 -13.49
C THR A 594 -8.25 14.93 -13.87
N GLY A 595 -9.10 15.69 -13.18
CA GLY A 595 -9.25 17.10 -13.53
C GLY A 595 -10.29 17.84 -12.72
N HIS A 596 -10.43 19.13 -13.05
CA HIS A 596 -11.27 20.08 -12.36
C HIS A 596 -12.30 20.71 -13.32
N PHE A 597 -13.54 20.81 -12.87
CA PHE A 597 -14.62 21.59 -13.48
C PHE A 597 -14.95 22.77 -12.57
N GLU A 598 -15.10 23.94 -13.16
CA GLU A 598 -15.35 25.18 -12.39
C GLU A 598 -16.74 25.16 -11.76
N ASP A 599 -17.73 24.66 -12.51
CA ASP A 599 -19.12 24.67 -12.08
C ASP A 599 -19.84 23.33 -12.35
N ILE A 600 -20.99 23.17 -11.70
CA ILE A 600 -21.85 21.99 -11.78
C ILE A 600 -22.47 21.81 -13.19
N SER A 601 -22.72 22.93 -13.92
CA SER A 601 -23.33 22.89 -15.25
C SER A 601 -22.39 22.25 -16.27
N GLU A 602 -21.12 22.67 -16.32
CA GLU A 602 -20.11 22.08 -17.20
C GLU A 602 -19.85 20.61 -16.86
N PHE A 603 -19.76 20.27 -15.57
CA PHE A 603 -19.65 18.88 -15.15
C PHE A 603 -20.85 18.06 -15.60
N SER A 604 -22.10 18.56 -15.43
CA SER A 604 -23.33 17.85 -15.82
C SER A 604 -23.43 17.66 -17.34
N LYS A 605 -23.01 18.65 -18.14
CA LYS A 605 -22.93 18.54 -19.61
C LYS A 605 -21.95 17.44 -20.02
N PHE A 606 -20.75 17.41 -19.38
CA PHE A 606 -19.75 16.39 -19.63
C PHE A 606 -20.29 14.98 -19.31
N ILE A 607 -20.92 14.78 -18.15
CA ILE A 607 -21.48 13.48 -17.75
C ILE A 607 -22.62 13.07 -18.69
N SER A 608 -23.48 14.01 -19.09
CA SER A 608 -24.58 13.76 -20.07
C SER A 608 -24.04 13.29 -21.41
N SER A 609 -22.99 13.95 -21.93
CA SER A 609 -22.31 13.56 -23.17
C SER A 609 -21.68 12.16 -23.07
N MET A 610 -21.07 11.83 -21.93
CA MET A 610 -20.51 10.50 -21.65
C MET A 610 -21.61 9.42 -21.65
N GLN A 611 -22.74 9.66 -20.97
CA GLN A 611 -23.85 8.72 -20.89
C GLN A 611 -24.51 8.50 -22.26
N GLN A 612 -24.73 9.56 -23.03
CA GLN A 612 -25.28 9.47 -24.39
C GLN A 612 -24.39 8.65 -25.33
N SER A 613 -23.06 8.79 -25.17
CA SER A 613 -22.07 8.04 -25.94
C SER A 613 -21.89 6.60 -25.47
N ARG A 614 -22.61 6.15 -24.43
CA ARG A 614 -22.44 4.85 -23.72
C ARG A 614 -21.00 4.58 -23.31
N LYS A 615 -20.30 5.63 -22.92
CA LYS A 615 -18.89 5.57 -22.58
C LYS A 615 -18.73 5.58 -21.07
N ASN A 616 -17.99 4.62 -20.54
CA ASN A 616 -17.65 4.57 -19.13
C ASN A 616 -16.15 4.77 -18.95
N LEU A 617 -15.76 5.75 -18.15
CA LEU A 617 -14.38 5.88 -17.68
C LEU A 617 -14.05 4.73 -16.74
N ILE A 618 -12.88 4.15 -16.92
CA ILE A 618 -12.37 3.04 -16.08
C ILE A 618 -11.90 3.60 -14.74
N LYS A 619 -11.20 4.73 -14.79
CA LYS A 619 -10.66 5.43 -13.61
C LYS A 619 -10.87 6.93 -13.76
N TYR A 620 -11.36 7.57 -12.70
CA TYR A 620 -11.48 9.02 -12.69
C TYR A 620 -11.38 9.60 -11.28
N ASP A 621 -10.83 10.80 -11.19
CA ASP A 621 -10.76 11.59 -9.98
C ASP A 621 -11.11 13.06 -10.35
N LEU A 622 -12.39 13.39 -10.25
CA LEU A 622 -12.97 14.63 -10.75
C LEU A 622 -13.30 15.58 -9.60
N GLN A 623 -12.84 16.79 -9.73
CA GLN A 623 -13.13 17.89 -8.82
C GLN A 623 -14.13 18.83 -9.47
N VAL A 624 -15.17 19.22 -8.73
CA VAL A 624 -16.17 20.22 -9.16
C VAL A 624 -16.17 21.33 -8.13
N GLY A 625 -15.89 22.58 -8.57
CA GLY A 625 -15.83 23.76 -7.71
C GLY A 625 -14.51 23.92 -6.93
N SER A 626 -14.54 24.78 -5.91
CA SER A 626 -13.33 25.37 -5.33
C SER A 626 -12.66 24.58 -4.19
N SER A 627 -13.26 23.49 -3.69
CA SER A 627 -12.75 22.74 -2.53
C SER A 627 -12.21 21.38 -2.94
N PHE A 628 -11.01 21.05 -2.45
CA PHE A 628 -10.26 19.85 -2.84
C PHE A 628 -10.26 18.78 -1.74
N MET A 629 -10.33 17.51 -2.16
CA MET A 629 -10.04 16.34 -1.34
C MET A 629 -9.32 15.27 -2.16
N ARG A 630 -8.40 14.55 -1.54
CA ARG A 630 -7.71 13.42 -2.17
C ARG A 630 -8.65 12.21 -2.22
N ALA A 631 -8.83 11.65 -3.41
CA ALA A 631 -9.56 10.40 -3.59
C ALA A 631 -8.80 9.22 -2.97
N THR A 632 -9.56 8.25 -2.46
CA THR A 632 -9.02 6.98 -1.94
C THR A 632 -9.40 5.80 -2.82
N ARG A 633 -10.30 6.01 -3.78
CA ARG A 633 -10.79 4.99 -4.71
C ARG A 633 -10.61 5.43 -6.17
N ASP A 634 -10.67 4.48 -7.08
CA ASP A 634 -10.39 4.69 -8.50
C ASP A 634 -11.45 5.52 -9.25
N LYS A 635 -12.68 5.61 -8.73
CA LYS A 635 -13.81 6.33 -9.36
C LYS A 635 -14.39 7.32 -8.35
N ALA A 636 -13.76 8.50 -8.28
CA ALA A 636 -14.08 9.51 -7.30
C ALA A 636 -14.59 10.81 -7.92
N VAL A 637 -15.58 11.44 -7.27
CA VAL A 637 -16.05 12.79 -7.53
C VAL A 637 -16.01 13.59 -6.23
N THR A 638 -15.44 14.77 -6.29
CA THR A 638 -15.43 15.73 -5.17
C THR A 638 -16.17 16.98 -5.61
N ILE A 639 -17.20 17.36 -4.86
CA ILE A 639 -18.02 18.56 -5.08
C ILE A 639 -17.80 19.50 -3.91
N GLY A 640 -17.40 20.73 -4.20
CA GLY A 640 -17.15 21.58 -3.06
C GLY A 640 -16.99 23.08 -3.31
N GLY A 641 -17.31 23.86 -2.28
CA GLY A 641 -17.21 25.31 -2.32
C GLY A 641 -18.42 26.03 -2.97
N PHE A 642 -19.55 25.35 -3.07
CA PHE A 642 -20.82 25.93 -3.55
C PHE A 642 -21.67 26.37 -2.37
N HIS A 643 -21.67 27.65 -2.07
CA HIS A 643 -22.41 28.20 -0.92
C HIS A 643 -23.92 28.19 -1.15
N ASP A 644 -24.36 28.45 -2.39
CA ASP A 644 -25.78 28.61 -2.77
C ASP A 644 -26.44 27.34 -3.33
N TRP A 645 -25.69 26.22 -3.35
CA TRP A 645 -26.22 24.98 -3.88
C TRP A 645 -27.15 24.29 -2.87
N GLU A 646 -28.40 24.09 -3.27
CA GLU A 646 -29.47 23.46 -2.47
C GLU A 646 -29.61 21.95 -2.69
N GLY A 647 -28.74 21.35 -3.50
CA GLY A 647 -28.77 19.91 -3.78
C GLY A 647 -29.59 19.53 -5.03
N GLU A 648 -29.70 20.45 -5.98
CA GLU A 648 -30.28 20.16 -7.31
C GLU A 648 -29.53 18.98 -7.97
N LEU A 649 -30.27 18.29 -8.86
CA LEU A 649 -29.85 17.05 -9.50
C LEU A 649 -28.47 17.21 -10.17
N ILE A 650 -27.43 16.65 -9.56
CA ILE A 650 -26.15 16.49 -10.23
C ILE A 650 -26.16 15.16 -10.97
N MET A 651 -25.96 15.23 -12.29
CA MET A 651 -25.71 14.01 -13.07
C MET A 651 -24.42 13.38 -12.60
N HIS A 652 -24.45 12.13 -12.16
CA HIS A 652 -23.28 11.38 -11.74
C HIS A 652 -22.88 10.34 -12.77
N PRO A 653 -21.58 10.01 -12.86
CA PRO A 653 -21.16 8.80 -13.56
C PRO A 653 -21.88 7.57 -13.00
N ILE A 654 -22.24 6.63 -13.86
CA ILE A 654 -23.07 5.45 -13.49
C ILE A 654 -22.41 4.57 -12.42
N GLU A 655 -21.07 4.60 -12.31
CA GLU A 655 -20.27 3.72 -11.46
C GLU A 655 -19.40 4.48 -10.44
N ILE A 656 -19.96 5.47 -9.78
CA ILE A 656 -19.22 6.22 -8.75
C ILE A 656 -18.89 5.33 -7.54
N GLN A 657 -17.63 5.29 -7.13
CA GLN A 657 -17.19 4.55 -5.94
C GLN A 657 -17.00 5.44 -4.70
N GLU A 658 -16.60 6.70 -4.91
CA GLU A 658 -16.36 7.66 -3.83
C GLU A 658 -16.95 9.02 -4.17
N LEU A 659 -17.79 9.54 -3.29
CA LEU A 659 -18.35 10.88 -3.38
C LEU A 659 -17.93 11.70 -2.17
N ASN A 660 -17.32 12.85 -2.43
CA ASN A 660 -16.91 13.79 -1.41
C ASN A 660 -17.67 15.11 -1.58
N ILE A 661 -18.31 15.60 -0.53
CA ILE A 661 -19.04 16.87 -0.51
C ILE A 661 -18.44 17.79 0.54
N LEU A 662 -17.97 18.96 0.10
CA LEU A 662 -17.18 19.87 0.93
C LEU A 662 -17.70 21.31 0.89
N LYS A 663 -17.89 21.94 2.05
CA LYS A 663 -18.25 23.38 2.12
C LYS A 663 -19.46 23.77 1.27
N CYS A 664 -20.50 22.92 1.25
CA CYS A 664 -21.79 23.20 0.64
C CYS A 664 -22.78 23.58 1.74
N HIS A 665 -22.90 24.88 2.07
CA HIS A 665 -23.53 25.35 3.31
C HIS A 665 -25.07 25.36 3.26
N ASN A 666 -25.69 25.48 2.06
CA ASN A 666 -27.16 25.48 1.89
C ASN A 666 -27.77 24.09 1.76
N LEU A 667 -26.93 23.04 1.61
CA LEU A 667 -27.38 21.67 1.52
C LEU A 667 -27.98 21.19 2.85
N ARG A 668 -29.27 20.82 2.88
CA ARG A 668 -29.97 20.37 4.10
C ARG A 668 -29.97 18.86 4.27
N SER A 669 -30.08 18.12 3.17
CA SER A 669 -29.99 16.65 3.15
C SER A 669 -29.27 16.15 1.90
N LEU A 670 -28.77 14.90 1.93
CA LEU A 670 -28.02 14.35 0.80
C LEU A 670 -28.89 13.60 -0.21
N VAL A 671 -30.13 13.32 0.15
CA VAL A 671 -31.05 12.53 -0.70
C VAL A 671 -32.27 13.37 -1.04
N ASN A 672 -32.41 13.71 -2.33
CA ASN A 672 -33.62 14.18 -2.97
C ASN A 672 -34.19 13.08 -3.87
N ASP A 673 -35.45 13.17 -4.25
CA ASP A 673 -36.29 12.13 -4.93
C ASP A 673 -35.69 11.45 -6.17
N ASN A 674 -34.62 11.98 -6.75
CA ASN A 674 -33.98 11.46 -7.97
C ASN A 674 -32.51 11.08 -7.82
N SER A 675 -31.98 10.87 -6.62
CA SER A 675 -30.55 10.72 -6.42
C SER A 675 -29.98 9.39 -6.91
N SER A 676 -28.95 9.49 -7.73
CA SER A 676 -28.19 8.37 -8.33
C SER A 676 -27.16 7.76 -7.37
N PHE A 677 -27.21 7.99 -6.07
CA PHE A 677 -26.22 7.52 -5.08
C PHE A 677 -26.25 6.02 -4.79
N LYS A 678 -27.02 5.24 -5.54
CA LYS A 678 -27.18 3.79 -5.31
C LYS A 678 -25.89 3.00 -5.27
N ASN A 679 -24.91 3.40 -6.08
CA ASN A 679 -23.67 2.65 -6.29
C ASN A 679 -22.45 3.25 -5.59
N ALA A 680 -22.61 4.34 -4.84
CA ALA A 680 -21.49 4.90 -4.07
C ALA A 680 -21.07 3.94 -2.96
N ILE A 681 -19.78 3.60 -2.93
CA ILE A 681 -19.18 2.72 -1.94
C ILE A 681 -18.66 3.53 -0.75
N GLY A 682 -18.18 4.75 -1.00
CA GLY A 682 -17.71 5.70 0.03
C GLY A 682 -18.38 7.06 -0.11
N LEU A 683 -18.79 7.63 1.02
CA LEU A 683 -19.36 8.96 1.11
C LEU A 683 -18.68 9.74 2.23
N ARG A 684 -18.14 10.93 1.89
CA ARG A 684 -17.57 11.88 2.85
C ARG A 684 -18.25 13.23 2.71
N VAL A 685 -18.67 13.78 3.82
CA VAL A 685 -19.33 15.08 3.88
C VAL A 685 -18.66 15.93 4.95
N TRP A 686 -17.99 17.00 4.55
CA TRP A 686 -17.17 17.80 5.44
C TRP A 686 -17.47 19.30 5.33
N TRP A 687 -17.52 20.00 6.47
CA TRP A 687 -17.73 21.47 6.55
C TRP A 687 -19.00 21.96 5.88
N CYS A 688 -20.08 21.19 5.89
CA CYS A 688 -21.38 21.60 5.34
C CYS A 688 -22.30 22.03 6.48
N GLU A 689 -22.43 23.35 6.70
CA GLU A 689 -23.11 23.91 7.87
C GLU A 689 -24.64 23.70 7.83
N GLY A 690 -25.23 23.54 6.64
CA GLY A 690 -26.67 23.40 6.45
C GLY A 690 -27.24 22.02 6.72
N ILE A 691 -26.42 20.95 6.71
CA ILE A 691 -26.89 19.58 6.76
C ILE A 691 -27.49 19.25 8.13
N GLU A 692 -28.78 18.91 8.11
CA GLU A 692 -29.56 18.51 9.29
C GLU A 692 -29.65 16.99 9.46
N CYS A 693 -29.68 16.25 8.31
CA CYS A 693 -29.69 14.79 8.27
C CYS A 693 -29.00 14.28 7.00
N VAL A 694 -28.58 13.02 7.00
CA VAL A 694 -28.05 12.35 5.79
C VAL A 694 -29.23 11.96 4.87
N VAL A 695 -30.31 11.45 5.45
CA VAL A 695 -31.50 10.99 4.73
C VAL A 695 -32.77 11.47 5.44
N SER A 696 -33.72 12.04 4.69
CA SER A 696 -35.08 12.33 5.16
C SER A 696 -36.01 11.17 4.77
N LEU A 697 -36.90 10.72 5.67
CA LEU A 697 -37.82 9.61 5.41
C LEU A 697 -38.93 9.99 4.42
N SER A 698 -39.25 11.27 4.23
CA SER A 698 -40.18 11.74 3.18
C SER A 698 -39.65 11.43 1.79
N SER A 699 -38.34 11.44 1.60
CA SER A 699 -37.67 11.09 0.34
C SER A 699 -37.77 9.61 -0.04
N PHE A 700 -38.12 8.71 0.90
CA PHE A 700 -38.30 7.29 0.62
C PHE A 700 -39.71 6.91 0.17
N ALA A 701 -40.71 7.70 0.53
CA ALA A 701 -42.10 7.38 0.23
C ALA A 701 -42.45 7.46 -1.29
N SER A 702 -41.63 8.19 -2.05
CA SER A 702 -41.87 8.48 -3.47
C SER A 702 -41.01 7.63 -4.43
N SER A 703 -39.98 6.91 -3.98
CA SER A 703 -39.09 6.17 -4.88
C SER A 703 -38.99 4.69 -4.52
N SER A 704 -39.09 3.83 -5.54
CA SER A 704 -38.80 2.38 -5.42
C SER A 704 -37.31 2.04 -5.22
N ALA A 705 -36.47 3.03 -5.03
CA ALA A 705 -35.02 2.90 -4.96
C ALA A 705 -34.54 3.13 -3.53
N HIS A 706 -33.73 2.22 -3.01
CA HIS A 706 -33.10 2.32 -1.69
C HIS A 706 -31.76 3.07 -1.78
N PRO A 707 -31.66 4.36 -1.35
CA PRO A 707 -30.40 5.09 -1.36
C PRO A 707 -29.38 4.44 -0.43
N PHE A 708 -28.09 4.55 -0.77
CA PHE A 708 -26.96 4.05 0.03
C PHE A 708 -26.97 2.53 0.29
N GLN A 709 -27.63 1.73 -0.55
CA GLN A 709 -27.60 0.27 -0.39
C GLN A 709 -26.18 -0.31 -0.50
N SER A 710 -25.35 0.21 -1.43
CA SER A 710 -23.98 -0.26 -1.66
C SER A 710 -22.92 0.45 -0.79
N LEU A 711 -23.34 1.37 0.08
CA LEU A 711 -22.42 2.18 0.88
C LEU A 711 -21.68 1.34 1.91
N GLU A 712 -20.35 1.32 1.83
CA GLU A 712 -19.47 0.64 2.77
C GLU A 712 -18.85 1.59 3.80
N MET A 713 -18.62 2.86 3.43
CA MET A 713 -17.96 3.86 4.27
C MET A 713 -18.77 5.16 4.30
N LEU A 714 -19.03 5.66 5.49
CA LEU A 714 -19.67 6.96 5.76
C LEU A 714 -18.80 7.79 6.69
N ASP A 715 -18.34 8.95 6.21
CA ASP A 715 -17.50 9.89 6.98
C ASP A 715 -18.16 11.28 7.00
N LEU A 716 -18.58 11.71 8.17
CA LEU A 716 -19.30 12.95 8.44
C LEU A 716 -18.49 13.81 9.40
N SER A 717 -17.96 14.94 8.93
CA SER A 717 -17.07 15.77 9.74
C SER A 717 -17.41 17.26 9.64
N GLU A 718 -17.36 17.97 10.76
CA GLU A 718 -17.61 19.42 10.85
C GLU A 718 -19.01 19.82 10.32
N LEU A 719 -20.05 19.09 10.77
CA LEU A 719 -21.45 19.33 10.40
C LEU A 719 -22.25 19.82 11.62
N PRO A 720 -22.24 21.13 11.92
CA PRO A 720 -22.77 21.67 13.18
C PRO A 720 -24.29 21.50 13.37
N LYS A 721 -25.08 21.41 12.28
CA LYS A 721 -26.54 21.22 12.35
C LYS A 721 -26.96 19.76 12.26
N LEU A 722 -26.06 18.83 11.95
CA LEU A 722 -26.38 17.42 11.83
C LEU A 722 -26.93 16.88 13.17
N SER A 723 -28.20 16.50 13.19
CA SER A 723 -28.89 16.04 14.41
C SER A 723 -29.11 14.54 14.45
N ALA A 724 -29.26 13.89 13.29
CA ALA A 724 -29.43 12.44 13.11
C ALA A 724 -28.98 11.98 11.74
N LEU A 725 -28.66 10.70 11.57
CA LEU A 725 -28.38 10.12 10.25
C LEU A 725 -29.65 10.05 9.39
N ILE A 726 -30.76 9.64 9.98
CA ILE A 726 -32.06 9.55 9.32
C ILE A 726 -33.06 10.35 10.15
N MET A 727 -33.80 11.27 9.52
CA MET A 727 -34.81 12.11 10.16
C MET A 727 -36.22 11.70 9.73
N LYS A 728 -37.14 11.61 10.70
CA LYS A 728 -38.58 11.49 10.44
C LYS A 728 -39.19 12.91 10.39
N ASP A 729 -39.92 13.23 9.34
CA ASP A 729 -40.68 14.49 9.28
C ASP A 729 -41.83 14.50 10.30
N GLU A 730 -41.87 15.50 11.18
CA GLU A 730 -42.90 15.67 12.22
C GLU A 730 -44.25 16.19 11.66
N GLY A 731 -44.66 15.84 10.44
CA GLY A 731 -45.79 16.45 9.78
C GLY A 731 -46.91 15.53 9.34
N ILE A 732 -46.81 14.22 9.43
CA ILE A 732 -47.85 13.29 9.00
C ILE A 732 -48.44 12.59 10.21
N GLY A 733 -49.74 12.89 10.44
CA GLY A 733 -50.53 12.44 11.58
C GLY A 733 -50.44 10.96 11.89
N SER A 734 -50.42 10.73 13.19
CA SER A 734 -50.59 9.42 13.85
C SER A 734 -51.61 8.53 13.15
N ALA A 735 -51.17 7.58 12.35
CA ALA A 735 -51.92 6.36 12.07
C ALA A 735 -50.96 5.27 11.62
N THR A 736 -50.73 4.31 12.52
CA THR A 736 -50.37 2.90 12.25
C THR A 736 -49.55 2.62 10.96
N THR A 737 -48.23 2.66 11.04
CA THR A 737 -47.42 1.78 10.19
C THR A 737 -46.09 1.49 10.84
N SER A 738 -45.68 0.26 10.76
CA SER A 738 -44.46 -0.37 11.22
C SER A 738 -43.24 0.55 11.26
N THR A 739 -42.62 0.65 12.44
CA THR A 739 -41.39 1.39 12.77
C THR A 739 -40.10 0.79 12.14
N LEU A 740 -40.24 0.09 11.01
CA LEU A 740 -39.11 -0.58 10.37
C LEU A 740 -38.39 0.39 9.44
N ALA A 741 -37.06 0.39 9.52
CA ALA A 741 -36.20 1.05 8.55
C ALA A 741 -36.49 0.54 7.14
N PRO A 742 -36.32 1.36 6.09
CA PRO A 742 -36.34 0.86 4.72
C PRO A 742 -35.38 -0.33 4.62
N SER A 743 -35.88 -1.48 4.18
CA SER A 743 -35.28 -2.80 4.37
C SER A 743 -33.89 -3.01 3.81
N ALA A 744 -33.32 -2.02 3.11
CA ALA A 744 -31.99 -2.12 2.48
C ALA A 744 -31.08 -0.90 2.72
N ALA A 745 -31.53 0.15 3.41
CA ALA A 745 -30.69 1.33 3.65
C ALA A 745 -29.47 0.98 4.53
N PHE A 746 -28.27 1.33 4.08
CA PHE A 746 -27.01 1.05 4.78
C PHE A 746 -26.68 -0.43 5.00
N SER A 747 -27.27 -1.36 4.27
CA SER A 747 -27.10 -2.79 4.50
C SER A 747 -25.67 -3.30 4.26
N HIS A 748 -24.86 -2.59 3.50
CA HIS A 748 -23.44 -2.91 3.23
C HIS A 748 -22.45 -2.06 4.03
N LEU A 749 -22.93 -1.18 4.93
CA LEU A 749 -22.07 -0.27 5.68
C LEU A 749 -21.11 -1.04 6.60
N LYS A 750 -19.81 -0.80 6.40
CA LYS A 750 -18.70 -1.40 7.17
C LYS A 750 -18.07 -0.40 8.13
N GLU A 751 -17.99 0.86 7.74
CA GLU A 751 -17.32 1.90 8.52
C GLU A 751 -18.17 3.16 8.62
N ILE A 752 -18.30 3.68 9.84
CA ILE A 752 -18.92 4.97 10.12
C ILE A 752 -17.99 5.81 10.97
N THR A 753 -17.69 7.02 10.48
CA THR A 753 -16.89 8.03 11.19
C THR A 753 -17.71 9.30 11.32
N ILE A 754 -17.79 9.84 12.55
CA ILE A 754 -18.47 11.09 12.85
C ILE A 754 -17.56 11.94 13.70
N ASP A 755 -17.21 13.12 13.20
CA ASP A 755 -16.31 14.04 13.89
C ASP A 755 -16.89 15.47 13.92
N SER A 756 -16.78 16.14 15.07
CA SER A 756 -17.15 17.56 15.22
C SER A 756 -18.58 17.90 14.79
N CYS A 757 -19.53 16.99 15.04
CA CYS A 757 -20.97 17.18 14.77
C CYS A 757 -21.69 17.60 16.05
N SER A 758 -21.65 18.89 16.39
CA SER A 758 -22.07 19.43 17.69
C SER A 758 -23.58 19.31 17.98
N SER A 759 -24.44 19.15 16.96
CA SER A 759 -25.89 19.00 17.14
C SER A 759 -26.37 17.56 17.18
N MET A 760 -25.49 16.57 16.92
CA MET A 760 -25.82 15.16 16.93
C MET A 760 -26.35 14.71 18.30
N LYS A 761 -27.60 14.25 18.34
CA LYS A 761 -28.27 13.76 19.56
C LYS A 761 -28.42 12.25 19.58
N ARG A 762 -28.62 11.61 18.44
CA ARG A 762 -28.80 10.17 18.30
C ARG A 762 -27.95 9.66 17.14
N LEU A 763 -27.07 8.73 17.43
CA LEU A 763 -26.18 8.19 16.39
C LEU A 763 -26.84 7.03 15.66
N LEU A 764 -26.99 5.90 16.31
CA LEU A 764 -27.57 4.67 15.75
C LEU A 764 -28.82 4.28 16.54
N PRO A 765 -30.02 4.63 16.05
CA PRO A 765 -31.26 4.25 16.70
C PRO A 765 -31.49 2.74 16.59
N HIS A 766 -32.13 2.13 17.59
CA HIS A 766 -32.34 0.68 17.69
C HIS A 766 -33.02 0.09 16.43
N TRP A 767 -33.96 0.80 15.83
CA TRP A 767 -34.67 0.36 14.62
C TRP A 767 -33.79 0.29 13.36
N LEU A 768 -32.60 0.92 13.32
CA LEU A 768 -31.68 0.88 12.21
C LEU A 768 -30.70 -0.31 12.31
N LEU A 769 -30.45 -0.84 13.48
CA LEU A 769 -29.45 -1.89 13.72
C LEU A 769 -29.65 -3.17 12.88
N PRO A 770 -30.87 -3.63 12.59
CA PRO A 770 -31.10 -4.78 11.71
C PRO A 770 -30.46 -4.62 10.32
N ASN A 771 -30.31 -3.40 9.84
CA ASN A 771 -29.67 -3.11 8.54
C ASN A 771 -28.12 -3.07 8.65
N LEU A 772 -27.55 -2.88 9.84
CA LEU A 772 -26.11 -2.65 10.06
C LEU A 772 -25.34 -3.92 10.40
N GLN A 773 -25.76 -5.07 9.86
CA GLN A 773 -25.13 -6.38 10.15
C GLN A 773 -23.70 -6.51 9.62
N ASN A 774 -23.29 -5.64 8.68
CA ASN A 774 -21.95 -5.62 8.11
C ASN A 774 -21.01 -4.59 8.76
N LEU A 775 -21.48 -3.85 9.77
CA LEU A 775 -20.72 -2.78 10.40
C LEU A 775 -19.51 -3.32 11.18
N GLU A 776 -18.30 -2.89 10.81
CA GLU A 776 -17.04 -3.33 11.39
C GLU A 776 -16.38 -2.25 12.26
N VAL A 777 -16.57 -0.97 11.91
CA VAL A 777 -15.91 0.15 12.60
C VAL A 777 -16.90 1.26 12.91
N ILE A 778 -16.92 1.69 14.16
CA ILE A 778 -17.60 2.91 14.63
C ILE A 778 -16.54 3.83 15.23
N SER A 779 -16.42 5.06 14.71
CA SER A 779 -15.54 6.10 15.21
C SER A 779 -16.31 7.39 15.44
N VAL A 780 -16.34 7.89 16.68
CA VAL A 780 -17.04 9.10 17.05
C VAL A 780 -16.13 10.01 17.86
N SER A 781 -16.02 11.27 17.41
CA SER A 781 -15.15 12.26 18.05
C SER A 781 -15.76 13.66 18.07
N HIS A 782 -15.42 14.46 19.10
CA HIS A 782 -15.79 15.88 19.22
C HIS A 782 -17.29 16.18 19.05
N CYS A 783 -18.19 15.28 19.49
CA CYS A 783 -19.62 15.46 19.39
C CYS A 783 -20.21 15.72 20.78
N ASP A 784 -20.46 17.00 21.08
CA ASP A 784 -20.77 17.44 22.44
C ASP A 784 -22.15 17.02 22.94
N LYS A 785 -23.13 16.77 22.05
CA LYS A 785 -24.51 16.48 22.45
C LYS A 785 -24.91 15.02 22.43
N VAL A 786 -24.00 14.10 22.09
CA VAL A 786 -24.27 12.66 22.01
C VAL A 786 -24.33 12.06 23.41
N PRO A 787 -25.52 11.60 23.90
CA PRO A 787 -25.64 10.91 25.19
C PRO A 787 -25.36 9.41 25.09
N GLU A 788 -25.66 8.78 23.97
CA GLU A 788 -25.53 7.35 23.71
C GLU A 788 -25.12 7.09 22.27
N ILE A 789 -24.32 6.03 22.04
CA ILE A 789 -23.92 5.59 20.70
C ILE A 789 -25.02 4.78 20.06
N LEU A 790 -25.52 3.77 20.79
CA LEU A 790 -26.62 2.89 20.37
C LEU A 790 -27.87 3.30 21.16
N GLY A 791 -28.81 3.93 20.48
CA GLY A 791 -30.01 4.48 21.12
C GLY A 791 -31.03 3.41 21.54
N ALA A 792 -31.72 3.65 22.66
CA ALA A 792 -32.80 2.80 23.14
C ALA A 792 -34.03 2.79 22.21
N PRO A 793 -34.88 1.76 22.23
CA PRO A 793 -36.18 1.79 21.61
C PRO A 793 -37.03 2.94 22.15
N THR A 794 -37.82 3.59 21.33
CA THR A 794 -38.75 4.65 21.75
C THR A 794 -39.87 4.09 22.62
N SER A 795 -40.30 4.86 23.57
CA SER A 795 -41.10 4.62 24.79
C SER A 795 -42.45 3.90 24.75
N GLU A 796 -42.85 3.23 23.67
CA GLU A 796 -44.10 2.46 23.65
C GLU A 796 -44.01 1.05 24.30
N VAL A 797 -42.83 0.65 24.76
CA VAL A 797 -42.57 -0.70 25.39
C VAL A 797 -42.38 -0.61 26.90
N GLU A 798 -42.27 0.59 27.48
CA GLU A 798 -42.03 0.73 28.95
C GLU A 798 -43.24 0.45 29.82
N GLU A 799 -44.45 0.29 29.27
CA GLU A 799 -45.70 0.00 30.08
C GLU A 799 -45.98 -1.50 30.33
N LYS A 800 -45.18 -2.39 29.76
CA LYS A 800 -45.26 -3.81 30.13
C LYS A 800 -44.02 -4.23 30.90
N GLY A 801 -44.15 -4.26 32.22
CA GLY A 801 -43.11 -4.69 33.16
C GLY A 801 -42.52 -6.08 32.84
N SER A 802 -41.57 -6.12 31.93
CA SER A 802 -40.66 -7.24 31.72
C SER A 802 -39.24 -6.74 31.85
N ASP A 803 -38.48 -7.33 32.79
CA ASP A 803 -37.01 -7.22 32.94
C ASP A 803 -36.22 -7.72 31.70
N ALA A 804 -36.79 -7.62 30.52
CA ALA A 804 -36.16 -8.14 29.29
C ALA A 804 -35.00 -7.26 28.85
N LEU A 805 -33.79 -7.82 28.84
CA LEU A 805 -32.56 -7.18 28.33
C LEU A 805 -32.67 -6.85 26.84
N ILE A 806 -32.38 -5.59 26.49
CA ILE A 806 -32.38 -5.13 25.10
C ILE A 806 -31.06 -5.58 24.44
N LYS A 807 -31.14 -6.42 23.40
CA LYS A 807 -29.97 -6.92 22.67
C LYS A 807 -29.61 -6.02 21.51
N PHE A 808 -28.39 -5.49 21.49
CA PHE A 808 -27.82 -4.71 20.42
C PHE A 808 -26.93 -5.63 19.56
N HIS A 809 -27.43 -6.06 18.40
CA HIS A 809 -26.82 -7.07 17.56
C HIS A 809 -25.96 -6.46 16.45
N LEU A 810 -24.64 -6.52 16.59
CA LEU A 810 -23.62 -6.05 15.63
C LEU A 810 -22.52 -7.13 15.47
N PRO A 811 -22.79 -8.24 14.76
CA PRO A 811 -21.96 -9.44 14.79
C PRO A 811 -20.58 -9.25 14.17
N LYS A 812 -20.42 -8.31 13.24
CA LYS A 812 -19.13 -8.03 12.56
C LYS A 812 -18.37 -6.84 13.16
N LEU A 813 -18.89 -6.19 14.20
CA LEU A 813 -18.21 -5.04 14.80
C LEU A 813 -16.85 -5.45 15.37
N ARG A 814 -15.79 -4.80 14.88
CA ARG A 814 -14.38 -5.07 15.26
C ARG A 814 -13.79 -3.94 16.09
N LYS A 815 -14.16 -2.68 15.79
CA LYS A 815 -13.53 -1.51 16.41
C LYS A 815 -14.58 -0.47 16.80
N LEU A 816 -14.52 -0.04 18.06
CA LEU A 816 -15.28 1.08 18.60
C LEU A 816 -14.32 2.13 19.15
N LYS A 817 -14.26 3.32 18.53
CA LYS A 817 -13.40 4.44 18.92
C LYS A 817 -14.23 5.62 19.38
N LEU A 818 -13.97 6.08 20.59
CA LEU A 818 -14.68 7.17 21.23
C LEU A 818 -13.66 8.21 21.73
N TRP A 819 -13.76 9.45 21.24
CA TRP A 819 -12.79 10.50 21.54
C TRP A 819 -13.49 11.83 21.84
N ARG A 820 -13.16 12.47 23.00
CA ARG A 820 -13.69 13.78 23.38
C ARG A 820 -15.21 13.90 23.24
N LEU A 821 -15.94 13.06 23.97
CA LEU A 821 -17.40 13.04 24.02
C LEU A 821 -17.87 13.40 25.44
N PRO A 822 -17.91 14.71 25.81
CA PRO A 822 -18.10 15.16 27.19
C PRO A 822 -19.47 14.79 27.76
N ASN A 823 -20.51 14.61 26.93
CA ASN A 823 -21.86 14.26 27.35
C ASN A 823 -22.23 12.80 27.12
N LEU A 824 -21.33 11.97 26.63
CA LEU A 824 -21.58 10.54 26.45
C LEU A 824 -21.74 9.86 27.81
N LYS A 825 -22.94 9.34 28.10
CA LYS A 825 -23.29 8.64 29.34
C LYS A 825 -23.09 7.14 29.24
N SER A 826 -23.41 6.56 28.05
CA SER A 826 -23.37 5.13 27.81
C SER A 826 -23.07 4.81 26.34
N ILE A 827 -22.51 3.63 26.08
CA ILE A 827 -22.37 3.10 24.71
C ILE A 827 -23.71 2.60 24.21
N CYS A 828 -24.48 1.91 25.04
CA CYS A 828 -25.87 1.51 24.79
C CYS A 828 -26.75 1.80 26.01
N SER A 829 -28.09 1.67 25.91
CA SER A 829 -29.04 1.94 26.99
C SER A 829 -28.69 1.16 28.26
N LYS A 830 -29.14 1.64 29.44
CA LYS A 830 -28.82 1.08 30.75
C LYS A 830 -29.21 -0.43 30.89
N SER A 831 -30.30 -0.85 30.27
CA SER A 831 -30.75 -2.25 30.19
C SER A 831 -30.25 -3.00 28.95
N GLY A 832 -29.30 -2.42 28.22
CA GLY A 832 -28.79 -2.96 26.96
C GLY A 832 -27.61 -3.90 27.14
N VAL A 833 -27.55 -4.96 26.29
CA VAL A 833 -26.42 -5.88 26.17
C VAL A 833 -25.96 -5.91 24.72
N MET A 834 -24.64 -6.00 24.51
CA MET A 834 -24.05 -6.06 23.17
C MET A 834 -23.78 -7.51 22.71
N VAL A 835 -24.20 -7.82 21.48
CA VAL A 835 -23.92 -9.09 20.80
C VAL A 835 -22.93 -8.79 19.68
N CYS A 836 -21.62 -8.98 19.95
CA CYS A 836 -20.53 -8.54 19.04
C CYS A 836 -19.25 -9.38 19.26
N ASP A 837 -19.31 -10.68 18.96
CA ASP A 837 -18.20 -11.64 19.18
C ASP A 837 -16.93 -11.29 18.37
N SER A 838 -17.07 -10.55 17.28
CA SER A 838 -15.95 -10.07 16.46
C SER A 838 -15.22 -8.84 17.01
N LEU A 839 -15.67 -8.27 18.17
CA LEU A 839 -15.13 -7.02 18.70
C LEU A 839 -13.69 -7.22 19.22
N GLN A 840 -12.76 -6.49 18.63
CA GLN A 840 -11.33 -6.57 18.93
C GLN A 840 -10.83 -5.38 19.74
N VAL A 841 -11.40 -4.19 19.50
CA VAL A 841 -10.91 -2.95 20.10
C VAL A 841 -12.05 -2.07 20.56
N ILE A 842 -12.02 -1.69 21.84
CA ILE A 842 -12.70 -0.50 22.35
C ILE A 842 -11.64 0.51 22.74
N GLN A 843 -11.67 1.69 22.14
CA GLN A 843 -10.76 2.78 22.47
C GLN A 843 -11.54 3.97 22.99
N VAL A 844 -11.22 4.39 24.22
CA VAL A 844 -11.83 5.58 24.86
C VAL A 844 -10.72 6.55 25.25
N ALA A 845 -10.74 7.75 24.67
CA ALA A 845 -9.70 8.74 24.91
C ALA A 845 -10.26 10.17 24.95
N GLY A 846 -9.45 11.13 25.43
CA GLY A 846 -9.90 12.50 25.63
C GLY A 846 -10.95 12.62 26.74
N ASP A 847 -11.79 13.64 26.66
CA ASP A 847 -12.70 14.07 27.71
C ASP A 847 -14.06 13.32 27.65
N CYS A 848 -14.07 12.00 27.86
CA CYS A 848 -15.29 11.20 27.97
C CYS A 848 -15.71 11.01 29.42
N TYR A 849 -15.87 12.11 30.20
CA TYR A 849 -16.01 12.06 31.64
C TYR A 849 -17.30 11.44 32.17
N LYS A 850 -18.41 11.52 31.40
CA LYS A 850 -19.71 11.00 31.80
C LYS A 850 -19.91 9.53 31.44
N LEU A 851 -19.03 8.96 30.61
CA LEU A 851 -19.04 7.55 30.28
C LEU A 851 -18.40 6.75 31.43
N LYS A 852 -19.25 6.18 32.28
CA LYS A 852 -18.85 5.48 33.51
C LYS A 852 -19.06 3.98 33.46
N ARG A 853 -19.58 3.45 32.35
CA ARG A 853 -19.91 2.02 32.23
C ARG A 853 -19.44 1.47 30.88
N ILE A 854 -18.97 0.23 30.90
CA ILE A 854 -18.78 -0.60 29.73
C ILE A 854 -20.05 -1.47 29.61
N PRO A 855 -20.67 -1.58 28.41
CA PRO A 855 -21.87 -2.42 28.25
C PRO A 855 -21.52 -3.89 28.49
N PRO A 856 -22.44 -4.67 29.06
CA PRO A 856 -22.28 -6.11 29.15
C PRO A 856 -22.35 -6.76 27.77
N PHE A 857 -21.65 -7.89 27.62
CA PHE A 857 -21.61 -8.65 26.39
C PHE A 857 -22.34 -9.98 26.53
N VAL A 858 -22.95 -10.47 25.46
CA VAL A 858 -23.56 -11.78 25.36
C VAL A 858 -23.06 -12.45 24.08
N PRO A 859 -22.70 -13.74 24.10
CA PRO A 859 -22.27 -14.45 22.92
C PRO A 859 -23.40 -14.58 21.88
N LEU A 860 -23.03 -14.63 20.61
CA LEU A 860 -23.95 -14.78 19.49
C LEU A 860 -24.70 -16.13 19.56
N VAL A 861 -24.00 -17.19 19.97
CA VAL A 861 -24.54 -18.55 20.09
C VAL A 861 -24.42 -19.02 21.53
N GLY A 862 -25.55 -19.38 22.17
CA GLY A 862 -25.60 -19.92 23.52
C GLY A 862 -26.34 -19.03 24.52
N ASN A 863 -26.63 -19.59 25.72
CA ASN A 863 -27.30 -18.90 26.83
C ASN A 863 -26.26 -18.33 27.82
N GLY A 864 -25.30 -17.57 27.32
CA GLY A 864 -24.31 -16.90 28.19
C GLY A 864 -24.98 -15.91 29.13
N GLN A 865 -24.59 -15.94 30.41
CA GLN A 865 -25.06 -14.93 31.36
C GLN A 865 -24.44 -13.57 31.04
N PRO A 866 -25.22 -12.48 30.94
CA PRO A 866 -24.66 -11.12 30.87
C PRO A 866 -23.67 -10.90 32.01
N PHE A 867 -22.63 -10.09 31.79
CA PHE A 867 -21.59 -9.79 32.78
C PHE A 867 -20.57 -10.90 33.09
N ALA A 868 -20.76 -12.12 32.57
CA ALA A 868 -19.78 -13.21 32.71
C ALA A 868 -19.00 -13.50 31.43
N TYR A 869 -19.26 -12.75 30.37
CA TYR A 869 -18.68 -12.94 29.03
C TYR A 869 -18.05 -11.66 28.49
N ALA A 870 -16.95 -11.80 27.75
CA ALA A 870 -16.39 -10.77 26.89
C ALA A 870 -15.95 -11.40 25.56
N PRO A 871 -15.99 -10.66 24.43
CA PRO A 871 -15.50 -11.14 23.14
C PRO A 871 -14.04 -11.64 23.25
N PRO A 872 -13.70 -12.81 22.66
CA PRO A 872 -12.42 -13.48 22.92
C PRO A 872 -11.18 -12.68 22.49
N SER A 873 -11.33 -11.80 21.49
CA SER A 873 -10.24 -10.96 20.98
C SER A 873 -10.27 -9.52 21.48
N LEU A 874 -11.11 -9.21 22.45
CA LEU A 874 -11.34 -7.83 22.91
C LEU A 874 -10.13 -7.27 23.66
N THR A 875 -9.73 -6.05 23.31
CA THR A 875 -8.77 -5.21 24.03
C THR A 875 -9.38 -3.84 24.26
N ILE A 876 -9.30 -3.31 25.48
CA ILE A 876 -9.84 -2.01 25.86
C ILE A 876 -8.71 -1.04 26.09
N TRP A 877 -8.59 -0.03 25.24
CA TRP A 877 -7.57 1.01 25.36
C TRP A 877 -8.15 2.28 25.94
N SER A 878 -7.60 2.75 27.04
CA SER A 878 -8.04 4.01 27.64
C SER A 878 -6.95 4.68 28.48
N LEU A 879 -7.20 5.94 28.83
CA LEU A 879 -6.43 6.64 29.86
C LEU A 879 -6.74 6.02 31.22
N LYS A 880 -5.73 5.98 32.11
CA LYS A 880 -5.86 5.44 33.47
C LYS A 880 -6.96 6.17 34.26
N LYS A 881 -7.03 7.49 34.16
CA LYS A 881 -8.06 8.32 34.84
C LYS A 881 -9.49 7.92 34.44
N TRP A 882 -9.74 7.53 33.21
CA TRP A 882 -11.07 7.09 32.75
C TRP A 882 -11.38 5.70 33.28
N TRP A 883 -10.43 4.76 33.21
CA TRP A 883 -10.60 3.38 33.71
C TRP A 883 -10.91 3.34 35.19
N GLU A 884 -10.26 4.17 36.03
CA GLU A 884 -10.46 4.27 37.49
C GLU A 884 -11.82 4.85 37.88
N ARG A 885 -12.50 5.57 36.97
CA ARG A 885 -13.84 6.14 37.18
C ARG A 885 -15.00 5.24 36.80
N LEU A 886 -14.73 4.04 36.26
CA LEU A 886 -15.77 3.11 35.88
C LEU A 886 -16.52 2.61 37.11
N GLU A 887 -17.87 2.62 37.03
CA GLU A 887 -18.77 2.12 38.03
C GLU A 887 -19.07 0.66 37.77
N TRP A 888 -18.93 -0.20 38.82
CA TRP A 888 -19.08 -1.64 38.75
C TRP A 888 -20.18 -2.15 39.71
N ASP A 889 -20.95 -1.22 40.30
CA ASP A 889 -21.81 -1.49 41.45
C ASP A 889 -22.92 -2.53 41.19
N ASP A 890 -23.45 -2.57 39.98
CA ASP A 890 -24.49 -3.52 39.62
C ASP A 890 -23.95 -4.96 39.37
N HIS A 891 -22.67 -5.09 39.02
CA HIS A 891 -22.08 -6.38 38.63
C HIS A 891 -20.56 -6.44 38.89
N PRO A 892 -20.11 -6.63 40.13
CA PRO A 892 -18.69 -6.64 40.51
C PRO A 892 -17.88 -7.74 39.82
N ASN A 893 -18.49 -8.88 39.46
CA ASN A 893 -17.80 -9.94 38.72
C ASN A 893 -17.42 -9.55 37.29
N PHE A 894 -18.17 -8.64 36.67
CA PHE A 894 -17.84 -8.17 35.31
C PHE A 894 -16.52 -7.43 35.23
N LYS A 895 -16.14 -6.72 36.29
CA LYS A 895 -14.81 -6.11 36.40
C LYS A 895 -13.69 -7.13 36.21
N ASN A 896 -13.83 -8.31 36.84
CA ASN A 896 -12.84 -9.39 36.77
C ASN A 896 -12.73 -9.95 35.32
N VAL A 897 -13.83 -9.94 34.57
CA VAL A 897 -13.87 -10.39 33.18
C VAL A 897 -13.14 -9.39 32.23
N VAL A 898 -13.34 -8.09 32.44
CA VAL A 898 -12.83 -7.07 31.51
C VAL A 898 -11.49 -6.45 31.93
N GLN A 899 -11.10 -6.55 33.20
CA GLN A 899 -9.84 -5.97 33.70
C GLN A 899 -8.59 -6.55 33.03
N PRO A 900 -8.48 -7.85 32.73
CA PRO A 900 -7.33 -8.41 32.00
C PRO A 900 -7.22 -7.88 30.55
N LEU A 901 -8.33 -7.41 29.98
CA LEU A 901 -8.41 -6.90 28.60
C LEU A 901 -8.04 -5.43 28.49
N TRP A 902 -7.90 -4.72 29.63
CA TRP A 902 -7.55 -3.31 29.66
C TRP A 902 -6.07 -3.07 29.40
N LYS A 903 -5.78 -2.12 28.54
CA LYS A 903 -4.42 -1.62 28.26
C LYS A 903 -4.37 -0.10 28.38
N LEU A 904 -3.28 0.38 28.98
CA LEU A 904 -3.05 1.81 29.11
C LEU A 904 -2.78 2.42 27.72
N LEU A 905 -3.58 3.40 27.35
CA LEU A 905 -3.32 4.23 26.16
C LEU A 905 -2.13 5.13 26.50
N ARG A 906 -0.92 4.76 26.06
CA ARG A 906 0.26 5.64 26.09
C ARG A 906 0.17 6.58 24.89
N ASN A 907 0.70 7.80 25.06
CA ASN A 907 0.76 8.80 23.98
C ASN A 907 1.35 8.17 22.71
N THR A 908 0.50 7.85 21.77
CA THR A 908 0.90 7.42 20.44
C THR A 908 0.20 8.34 19.45
N THR A 909 0.97 9.01 18.62
CA THR A 909 0.49 9.62 17.39
C THR A 909 -0.18 8.51 16.57
N GLY A 910 -1.51 8.44 16.62
CA GLY A 910 -2.28 7.46 15.87
C GLY A 910 -2.71 8.03 14.53
N LYS A 911 -2.27 7.42 13.42
CA LYS A 911 -2.87 7.68 12.10
C LYS A 911 -4.33 7.25 12.14
N LEU A 912 -5.27 8.17 11.96
CA LEU A 912 -6.62 7.84 11.57
C LEU A 912 -6.63 7.41 10.08
N PRO A 913 -7.55 6.56 9.63
CA PRO A 913 -7.66 6.13 8.22
C PRO A 913 -7.84 7.30 7.23
N SER A 914 -8.19 8.49 7.72
CA SER A 914 -8.35 9.74 6.95
C SER A 914 -7.08 10.59 6.82
N GLY A 915 -5.91 10.12 7.29
CA GLY A 915 -4.66 10.90 7.19
C GLY A 915 -4.47 11.99 8.25
N TYR A 916 -5.24 11.96 9.35
CA TYR A 916 -5.09 12.92 10.46
C TYR A 916 -4.19 12.36 11.56
N TYR A 917 -3.26 13.21 12.06
CA TYR A 917 -2.44 12.93 13.23
C TYR A 917 -2.99 13.68 14.45
N TRP A 918 -3.04 12.98 15.59
CA TRP A 918 -3.35 13.60 16.88
C TRP A 918 -2.11 13.52 17.75
N GLU A 919 -1.59 14.69 18.16
CA GLU A 919 -0.62 14.76 19.25
C GLU A 919 -1.35 14.76 20.59
N THR A 920 -1.12 13.77 21.42
CA THR A 920 -1.47 13.81 22.84
C THR A 920 -0.27 14.28 23.63
N ILE A 921 -0.37 15.46 24.19
CA ILE A 921 0.65 15.98 25.11
C ILE A 921 0.59 15.18 26.40
N GLY A 922 1.66 14.45 26.72
CA GLY A 922 1.82 13.73 27.99
C GLY A 922 2.09 14.67 29.14
N GLU A 923 1.39 14.47 30.25
CA GLU A 923 1.79 15.08 31.53
C GLU A 923 3.09 14.45 31.99
N VAL A 924 4.15 15.22 32.01
CA VAL A 924 5.38 14.95 32.75
C VAL A 924 5.03 15.12 34.24
N GLY A 925 5.41 14.15 35.05
CA GLY A 925 5.12 14.10 36.47
C GLY A 925 5.40 15.40 37.22
N ALA A 926 4.39 15.90 37.85
CA ALA A 926 4.44 17.11 38.63
C ALA A 926 5.28 16.92 39.89
N LYS A 927 6.34 17.70 40.01
CA LYS A 927 6.72 18.29 41.28
C LYS A 927 6.61 19.80 41.11
N ASN A 928 5.56 20.35 41.80
CA ASN A 928 5.36 21.74 42.16
C ASN A 928 5.72 22.81 41.12
N THR A 929 4.71 23.37 40.42
CA THR A 929 4.35 24.79 40.40
C THR A 929 3.22 25.04 39.40
N SER A 930 2.25 25.85 39.81
CA SER A 930 1.07 26.42 39.12
C SER A 930 0.84 26.10 37.64
N CYS A 931 -0.23 25.32 37.37
CA CYS A 931 -0.77 25.06 36.02
C CYS A 931 -1.42 26.31 35.42
N HIS A 932 -0.88 26.81 34.31
CA HIS A 932 -1.63 27.59 33.34
C HIS A 932 -2.07 26.64 32.18
N VAL A 933 -3.37 26.56 32.00
CA VAL A 933 -3.99 25.81 30.88
C VAL A 933 -3.73 26.61 29.60
N ARG A 934 -2.92 26.05 28.67
CA ARG A 934 -2.82 26.57 27.30
C ARG A 934 -3.82 25.84 26.45
N THR A 935 -4.81 26.52 25.93
CA THR A 935 -5.62 26.07 24.80
C THR A 935 -4.82 26.28 23.53
N TYR A 936 -4.37 25.22 22.91
CA TYR A 936 -3.79 25.24 21.57
C TYR A 936 -4.90 25.10 20.54
N GLY A 937 -5.00 26.08 19.64
CA GLY A 937 -5.85 25.99 18.46
C GLY A 937 -5.35 24.92 17.52
N TYR A 938 -6.28 24.18 16.92
CA TYR A 938 -6.01 23.12 15.97
C TYR A 938 -5.26 23.66 14.77
N ARG A 939 -4.03 23.19 14.56
CA ARG A 939 -3.36 23.30 13.27
C ARG A 939 -3.52 21.97 12.53
N ARG A 940 -4.32 22.00 11.50
CA ARG A 940 -4.52 20.90 10.58
C ARG A 940 -3.30 20.81 9.66
N ILE A 941 -2.45 19.84 9.88
CA ILE A 941 -1.33 19.54 8.97
C ILE A 941 -1.76 18.40 8.09
N LEU A 942 -2.02 18.71 6.81
CA LEU A 942 -2.15 17.71 5.76
C LEU A 942 -0.73 17.21 5.42
N HIS A 943 -0.31 16.09 5.99
CA HIS A 943 0.86 15.38 5.52
C HIS A 943 0.42 14.32 4.52
N GLY A 944 0.53 14.65 3.24
CA GLY A 944 0.79 13.62 2.24
C GLY A 944 2.25 13.15 2.43
N ASP A 945 2.52 11.86 2.28
CA ASP A 945 3.87 11.28 2.28
C ASP A 945 4.66 11.75 1.04
N TRP A 946 5.00 13.03 0.99
CA TRP A 946 6.00 13.62 0.09
C TRP A 946 6.52 14.86 0.79
N GLY A 947 7.77 14.79 1.21
CA GLY A 947 8.42 15.87 1.90
C GLY A 947 8.46 17.17 1.09
N TYR A 948 7.87 18.18 1.63
CA TYR A 948 8.07 19.56 1.22
C TYR A 948 8.41 20.38 2.44
N ASP A 949 9.68 20.60 2.68
CA ASP A 949 10.18 21.77 3.37
C ASP A 949 10.68 22.74 2.28
N GLY A 950 9.84 23.71 1.95
CA GLY A 950 10.25 24.84 1.14
C GLY A 950 11.01 25.82 1.99
N PHE A 951 12.28 26.01 1.71
CA PHE A 951 13.09 27.13 2.18
C PHE A 951 12.47 28.45 1.74
N PHE A 952 12.05 29.27 2.70
CA PHE A 952 12.03 30.72 2.53
C PHE A 952 13.37 31.24 3.01
N SER A 953 14.25 31.59 2.12
CA SER A 953 15.32 32.53 2.37
C SER A 953 14.72 33.95 2.32
N SER A 954 14.71 34.61 3.45
CA SER A 954 14.59 36.04 3.52
C SER A 954 15.86 36.68 2.99
N ASP A 955 15.75 37.54 1.98
CA ASP A 955 16.45 38.80 1.87
C ASP A 955 15.93 39.52 0.63
N GLU A 956 15.22 40.60 0.88
CA GLU A 956 15.41 41.92 0.30
C GLU A 956 14.29 42.87 0.69
N ASP A 957 14.73 44.02 1.19
CA ASP A 957 14.01 45.24 1.58
C ASP A 957 12.95 45.67 0.57
N LEU A 958 11.78 46.06 1.07
CA LEU A 958 11.07 47.26 0.63
C LEU A 958 10.07 47.74 1.70
N GLY A 959 10.21 48.99 1.98
CA GLY A 959 9.62 49.69 3.10
C GLY A 959 8.12 50.01 3.06
N SER A 960 7.70 50.39 4.24
CA SER A 960 6.66 51.34 4.62
C SER A 960 5.18 51.05 4.34
N ASP A 961 4.48 51.11 5.46
CA ASP A 961 3.12 51.60 5.70
C ASP A 961 1.92 50.75 5.23
N ILE A 962 1.40 49.98 6.20
CA ILE A 962 -0.05 50.02 6.49
C ILE A 962 -0.26 49.56 7.95
N GLN A 963 -0.86 50.43 8.74
CA GLN A 963 -1.32 50.24 10.11
C GLN A 963 -2.44 49.17 10.15
N SER A 964 -2.28 48.19 10.99
CA SER A 964 -3.35 47.26 11.38
C SER A 964 -3.64 47.44 12.86
N PRO A 965 -4.90 47.58 13.26
CA PRO A 965 -5.27 47.80 14.65
C PRO A 965 -5.75 46.48 15.29
N PHE A 966 -4.85 45.62 15.74
CA PHE A 966 -5.15 44.65 16.80
C PHE A 966 -3.90 44.37 17.64
N PRO A 967 -4.01 44.39 18.96
CA PRO A 967 -2.85 44.25 19.83
C PRO A 967 -2.35 42.83 19.95
N LEU A 968 -1.07 42.63 19.69
CA LEU A 968 -0.31 41.48 20.09
C LEU A 968 -0.20 41.45 21.63
N ILE A 969 -0.80 40.47 22.28
CA ILE A 969 -0.47 40.12 23.66
C ILE A 969 0.65 39.09 23.61
N VAL A 970 1.86 39.53 23.89
CA VAL A 970 3.00 38.66 24.20
C VAL A 970 2.88 38.32 25.70
N ILE A 971 2.75 37.03 26.03
CA ILE A 971 2.97 36.54 27.40
C ILE A 971 4.10 35.52 27.34
N VAL A 972 5.13 35.81 28.08
CA VAL A 972 6.34 35.02 28.35
C VAL A 972 6.00 33.66 28.97
#